data_b7fb8da36ad68fe9c85f42c0dc456aaf
#
_entry.id   b7fb8da36ad68fe9c85f42c0dc456aaf
#
_cell.length_a   1.000
_cell.length_b   1.000
_cell.length_c   1.000
_cell.angle_alpha   90.00
_cell.angle_beta   90.00
_cell.angle_gamma   90.00
#
_symmetry.space_group_name_H-M   'P 1'
#
loop_
_entity.id
_entity.type
_entity.pdbx_description
1 polymer ?
#
loop_
_entity_poly.entity_id
_entity_poly.type
_entity_poly.pdbx_seq_one_letter_code
_entity_poly.pdbx_strand_id
1 'polypeptide(L)'
;RGDYSGRVTATSSDEVGELARAFNRMAEDLATVDRQRRELVANVSHELRTPLAALCAVLENLVDGVAEPDPVALRTALDQAERLAALASDMLDLARVDAGEAQLSTTQVPVLELLERAVAEAKVGGREVKYAVQVTPSALTVPADRPRLHQLVANLLDNASRHSPAGGVVQISAQATATGWRLEITDEGPGIPVADRDRVFERFGTLAEADGGGGTGLGLAIARWVTDLHGGTIQFVEPEPRSTGARVRVDLPHEPRQHTYVPRKAKEPVMTEPSPALAPPVPAPVPDSGMDMLFGTFWPDARVPGNLRAVLYCLGVGLLAAIILPFRDLGLGTFVVLLAAGGVILGFSADRRSRFTRASAALCVLLAATVVVRDAEWVAFVCLMTGAALCMTALAHGRTLPAFVAAGVAWPLAALRGLPWLGRSLQTVGGLRASAAAVRTVVWSVLGVLIFGLLFASADAIFKEWAGTIVPDLELDSFVLRAFITVGVGGVVLAATYLGLNPPNVEPQTGPVRPVARRYEWLAPVLLVDAVFLVFIAAQATASFGGHEYLERITGLTYAEYVHQGFGQLTVATALTLLVVWAAARKAPRTTAADVAWLRGSLGLLCVLTLVVVASALYRMHVYQEAYGFTELRLLVDVFEGWLGLVVLGVMAAGLTLKATWLPRAALLTGAALLLGLAAINPDAWIAQHNVDRYTETGKVDWLYLQGLSDDAVPVLATLP
;
A
#
# COMPACT_ATOMS: atom_id res chain seq x y z
N ARG A 1 -14.38 14.95 -2.70
CA ARG A 1 -14.75 13.53 -2.79
C ARG A 1 -15.29 13.10 -1.44
N GLY A 2 -16.49 12.51 -1.38
CA GLY A 2 -17.22 12.21 -0.14
C GLY A 2 -18.28 13.27 0.25
N ASP A 3 -18.37 14.37 -0.47
CA ASP A 3 -19.46 15.32 -0.34
C ASP A 3 -20.47 15.06 -1.47
N TYR A 4 -21.52 14.35 -1.13
CA TYR A 4 -22.64 14.01 -2.02
C TYR A 4 -23.82 14.95 -1.81
N SER A 5 -23.62 16.13 -1.19
CA SER A 5 -24.69 17.13 -0.93
C SER A 5 -25.08 17.93 -2.18
N GLY A 6 -24.23 17.92 -3.20
CA GLY A 6 -24.51 18.61 -4.47
C GLY A 6 -25.75 18.04 -5.15
N ARG A 7 -26.74 18.89 -5.44
CA ARG A 7 -27.94 18.54 -6.21
C ARG A 7 -28.00 19.37 -7.49
N VAL A 8 -28.39 18.73 -8.57
CA VAL A 8 -28.68 19.41 -9.85
C VAL A 8 -30.16 19.80 -9.86
N THR A 9 -30.45 21.05 -10.22
CA THR A 9 -31.85 21.52 -10.30
C THR A 9 -32.54 20.83 -11.47
N ALA A 10 -33.54 19.99 -11.17
CA ALA A 10 -34.31 19.23 -12.17
C ALA A 10 -35.66 19.88 -12.41
N THR A 11 -35.69 21.01 -13.10
CA THR A 11 -36.92 21.79 -13.38
C THR A 11 -37.58 21.44 -14.73
N SER A 12 -36.87 20.77 -15.61
CA SER A 12 -37.35 20.39 -16.94
C SER A 12 -37.97 18.97 -16.92
N SER A 13 -38.97 18.74 -17.79
CA SER A 13 -39.59 17.44 -18.04
C SER A 13 -39.00 16.69 -19.25
N ASP A 14 -37.93 17.22 -19.84
CA ASP A 14 -37.21 16.65 -20.98
C ASP A 14 -36.09 15.65 -20.49
N GLU A 15 -35.33 15.13 -21.44
CA GLU A 15 -34.25 14.20 -21.22
C GLU A 15 -33.18 14.77 -20.27
N VAL A 16 -32.97 16.09 -20.26
CA VAL A 16 -32.02 16.77 -19.36
C VAL A 16 -32.55 16.74 -17.91
N GLY A 17 -33.84 16.95 -17.73
CA GLY A 17 -34.49 16.85 -16.42
C GLY A 17 -34.49 15.42 -15.89
N GLU A 18 -34.64 14.41 -16.75
CA GLU A 18 -34.57 13.01 -16.39
C GLU A 18 -33.14 12.62 -15.95
N LEU A 19 -32.13 13.08 -16.70
CA LEU A 19 -30.72 12.92 -16.36
C LEU A 19 -30.38 13.56 -14.99
N ALA A 20 -30.88 14.77 -14.74
CA ALA A 20 -30.68 15.48 -13.47
C ALA A 20 -31.32 14.70 -12.29
N ARG A 21 -32.53 14.15 -12.46
CA ARG A 21 -33.17 13.29 -11.45
C ARG A 21 -32.40 12.00 -11.24
N ALA A 22 -31.90 11.35 -12.29
CA ALA A 22 -31.08 10.14 -12.19
C ALA A 22 -29.75 10.43 -11.46
N PHE A 23 -29.11 11.56 -11.76
CA PHE A 23 -27.89 12.00 -11.07
C PHE A 23 -28.15 12.25 -9.58
N ASN A 24 -29.24 12.94 -9.24
CA ASN A 24 -29.58 13.20 -7.83
C ASN A 24 -29.85 11.90 -7.06
N ARG A 25 -30.55 10.92 -7.65
CA ARG A 25 -30.74 9.60 -7.06
C ARG A 25 -29.42 8.87 -6.83
N MET A 26 -28.54 8.88 -7.85
CA MET A 26 -27.19 8.27 -7.71
C MET A 26 -26.35 8.95 -6.61
N ALA A 27 -26.42 10.29 -6.50
CA ALA A 27 -25.74 11.02 -5.43
C ALA A 27 -26.26 10.65 -4.04
N GLU A 28 -27.58 10.42 -3.90
CA GLU A 28 -28.22 10.01 -2.66
C GLU A 28 -27.89 8.56 -2.29
N ASP A 29 -27.89 7.65 -3.26
CA ASP A 29 -27.47 6.27 -3.09
C ASP A 29 -26.00 6.20 -2.61
N LEU A 30 -25.09 6.96 -3.26
CA LEU A 30 -23.68 7.05 -2.87
C LEU A 30 -23.49 7.66 -1.48
N ALA A 31 -24.24 8.71 -1.13
CA ALA A 31 -24.21 9.30 0.22
C ALA A 31 -24.61 8.29 1.28
N THR A 32 -25.61 7.46 1.01
CA THR A 32 -26.09 6.42 1.91
C THR A 32 -25.05 5.33 2.11
N VAL A 33 -24.47 4.82 1.02
CA VAL A 33 -23.39 3.80 1.06
C VAL A 33 -22.18 4.31 1.84
N ASP A 34 -21.77 5.57 1.60
CA ASP A 34 -20.59 6.15 2.28
C ASP A 34 -20.84 6.38 3.78
N ARG A 35 -22.08 6.73 4.16
CA ARG A 35 -22.50 6.84 5.56
C ARG A 35 -22.46 5.47 6.23
N GLN A 36 -23.08 4.46 5.64
CA GLN A 36 -23.10 3.08 6.18
C GLN A 36 -21.68 2.53 6.34
N ARG A 37 -20.78 2.81 5.39
CA ARG A 37 -19.37 2.40 5.49
C ARG A 37 -18.65 3.08 6.66
N ARG A 38 -18.89 4.37 6.88
CA ARG A 38 -18.28 5.11 8.02
C ARG A 38 -18.82 4.62 9.36
N GLU A 39 -20.10 4.38 9.46
CA GLU A 39 -20.74 3.82 10.65
C GLU A 39 -20.23 2.41 10.95
N LEU A 40 -20.06 1.57 9.92
CA LEU A 40 -19.45 0.25 10.04
C LEU A 40 -18.06 0.34 10.65
N VAL A 41 -17.16 1.16 10.07
CA VAL A 41 -15.77 1.30 10.56
C VAL A 41 -15.73 1.85 11.99
N ALA A 42 -16.59 2.80 12.33
CA ALA A 42 -16.67 3.36 13.67
C ALA A 42 -17.12 2.32 14.70
N ASN A 43 -18.18 1.57 14.41
CA ASN A 43 -18.75 0.54 15.28
C ASN A 43 -17.74 -0.62 15.47
N VAL A 44 -17.13 -1.09 14.38
CA VAL A 44 -16.05 -2.10 14.41
C VAL A 44 -14.91 -1.67 15.32
N SER A 45 -14.46 -0.44 15.17
CA SER A 45 -13.35 0.09 15.97
C SER A 45 -13.72 0.16 17.46
N HIS A 46 -14.95 0.46 17.76
CA HIS A 46 -15.44 0.51 19.14
C HIS A 46 -15.54 -0.89 19.75
N GLU A 47 -16.16 -1.85 19.03
CA GLU A 47 -16.38 -3.21 19.49
C GLU A 47 -15.07 -4.03 19.64
N LEU A 48 -14.02 -3.71 18.85
CA LEU A 48 -12.69 -4.29 19.00
C LEU A 48 -11.90 -3.66 20.17
N ARG A 49 -12.06 -2.35 20.41
CA ARG A 49 -11.27 -1.64 21.42
C ARG A 49 -11.59 -2.11 22.83
N THR A 50 -12.85 -2.37 23.14
CA THR A 50 -13.31 -2.74 24.48
C THR A 50 -12.70 -4.07 24.96
N PRO A 51 -12.83 -5.21 24.26
CA PRO A 51 -12.23 -6.47 24.70
C PRO A 51 -10.69 -6.43 24.61
N LEU A 52 -10.12 -5.68 23.67
CA LEU A 52 -8.67 -5.51 23.58
C LEU A 52 -8.11 -4.76 24.79
N ALA A 53 -8.77 -3.67 25.20
CA ALA A 53 -8.36 -2.93 26.40
C ALA A 53 -8.50 -3.78 27.67
N ALA A 54 -9.56 -4.58 27.79
CA ALA A 54 -9.73 -5.49 28.91
C ALA A 54 -8.66 -6.59 28.93
N LEU A 55 -8.32 -7.17 27.77
CA LEU A 55 -7.24 -8.15 27.64
C LEU A 55 -5.88 -7.55 28.02
N CYS A 56 -5.56 -6.36 27.50
CA CYS A 56 -4.33 -5.65 27.84
C CYS A 56 -4.25 -5.36 29.33
N ALA A 57 -5.33 -4.87 29.94
CA ALA A 57 -5.34 -4.58 31.39
C ALA A 57 -5.09 -5.81 32.25
N VAL A 58 -5.68 -6.98 31.88
CA VAL A 58 -5.39 -8.24 32.60
C VAL A 58 -3.93 -8.65 32.44
N LEU A 59 -3.40 -8.58 31.21
CA LEU A 59 -2.01 -8.95 30.93
C LEU A 59 -1.00 -7.98 31.55
N GLU A 60 -1.26 -6.68 31.53
CA GLU A 60 -0.44 -5.67 32.19
C GLU A 60 -0.37 -5.89 33.70
N ASN A 61 -1.51 -6.15 34.37
CA ASN A 61 -1.54 -6.47 35.79
C ASN A 61 -0.72 -7.72 36.14
N LEU A 62 -0.70 -8.72 35.27
CA LEU A 62 0.11 -9.92 35.44
C LEU A 62 1.60 -9.65 35.21
N VAL A 63 1.97 -8.84 34.21
CA VAL A 63 3.36 -8.48 33.88
C VAL A 63 3.96 -7.58 34.97
N ASP A 64 3.18 -6.61 35.47
CA ASP A 64 3.61 -5.67 36.50
C ASP A 64 3.61 -6.28 37.92
N GLY A 65 3.19 -7.55 38.05
CA GLY A 65 3.13 -8.25 39.33
C GLY A 65 2.06 -7.71 40.29
N VAL A 66 1.08 -6.97 39.76
CA VAL A 66 -0.07 -6.45 40.53
C VAL A 66 -1.10 -7.57 40.80
N ALA A 67 -1.20 -8.52 39.86
CA ALA A 67 -2.01 -9.72 40.00
C ALA A 67 -1.12 -10.97 39.89
N GLU A 68 -1.40 -12.00 40.71
CA GLU A 68 -0.76 -13.29 40.56
C GLU A 68 -1.35 -14.03 39.35
N PRO A 69 -0.57 -14.85 38.61
CA PRO A 69 -1.05 -15.63 37.49
C PRO A 69 -1.87 -16.83 38.00
N ASP A 70 -3.08 -16.53 38.46
CA ASP A 70 -4.04 -17.52 38.88
C ASP A 70 -4.89 -18.04 37.69
N PRO A 71 -5.53 -19.23 37.84
CA PRO A 71 -6.38 -19.77 36.78
C PRO A 71 -7.57 -18.88 36.41
N VAL A 72 -8.03 -17.98 37.28
CA VAL A 72 -9.17 -17.09 37.04
C VAL A 72 -8.75 -15.93 36.13
N ALA A 73 -7.61 -15.29 36.42
CA ALA A 73 -7.05 -14.21 35.61
C ALA A 73 -6.71 -14.72 34.19
N LEU A 74 -6.11 -15.92 34.08
CA LEU A 74 -5.79 -16.53 32.79
C LEU A 74 -7.04 -16.91 31.99
N ARG A 75 -8.10 -17.39 32.63
CA ARG A 75 -9.39 -17.64 31.97
C ARG A 75 -10.01 -16.35 31.49
N THR A 76 -10.01 -15.29 32.28
CA THR A 76 -10.51 -13.98 31.87
C THR A 76 -9.78 -13.45 30.63
N ALA A 77 -8.45 -13.61 30.58
CA ALA A 77 -7.68 -13.23 29.41
C ALA A 77 -8.03 -14.09 28.17
N LEU A 78 -8.18 -15.41 28.37
CA LEU A 78 -8.56 -16.31 27.29
C LEU A 78 -9.95 -16.00 26.76
N ASP A 79 -10.94 -15.74 27.62
CA ASP A 79 -12.32 -15.39 27.23
C ASP A 79 -12.33 -14.10 26.39
N GLN A 80 -11.51 -13.09 26.73
CA GLN A 80 -11.39 -11.87 25.92
C GLN A 80 -10.72 -12.13 24.57
N ALA A 81 -9.71 -13.00 24.52
CA ALA A 81 -9.05 -13.38 23.27
C ALA A 81 -9.98 -14.18 22.35
N GLU A 82 -10.77 -15.12 22.90
CA GLU A 82 -11.78 -15.88 22.15
C GLU A 82 -12.90 -14.96 21.63
N ARG A 83 -13.32 -13.99 22.42
CA ARG A 83 -14.28 -12.97 21.99
C ARG A 83 -13.76 -12.12 20.84
N LEU A 84 -12.49 -11.71 20.86
CA LEU A 84 -11.85 -11.01 19.75
C LEU A 84 -11.76 -11.88 18.49
N ALA A 85 -11.43 -13.17 18.64
CA ALA A 85 -11.38 -14.11 17.53
C ALA A 85 -12.75 -14.32 16.88
N ALA A 86 -13.82 -14.43 17.68
CA ALA A 86 -15.20 -14.53 17.20
C ALA A 86 -15.61 -13.27 16.44
N LEU A 87 -15.34 -12.07 17.00
CA LEU A 87 -15.59 -10.79 16.33
C LEU A 87 -14.88 -10.69 14.98
N ALA A 88 -13.61 -11.08 14.91
CA ALA A 88 -12.82 -11.06 13.68
C ALA A 88 -13.41 -12.02 12.63
N SER A 89 -13.88 -13.22 13.06
CA SER A 89 -14.55 -14.18 12.18
C SER A 89 -15.86 -13.63 11.64
N ASP A 90 -16.70 -13.05 12.50
CA ASP A 90 -17.97 -12.45 12.12
C ASP A 90 -17.79 -11.33 11.10
N MET A 91 -16.72 -10.52 11.25
CA MET A 91 -16.38 -9.46 10.30
C MET A 91 -15.90 -9.98 8.97
N LEU A 92 -15.11 -11.05 8.95
CA LEU A 92 -14.68 -11.70 7.71
C LEU A 92 -15.89 -12.28 6.96
N ASP A 93 -16.82 -12.89 7.67
CA ASP A 93 -18.06 -13.39 7.07
C ASP A 93 -18.90 -12.24 6.51
N LEU A 94 -19.04 -11.13 7.25
CA LEU A 94 -19.75 -9.96 6.79
C LEU A 94 -19.09 -9.30 5.57
N ALA A 95 -17.77 -9.23 5.52
CA ALA A 95 -17.02 -8.71 4.38
C ALA A 95 -17.23 -9.58 3.12
N ARG A 96 -17.30 -10.91 3.28
CA ARG A 96 -17.63 -11.84 2.20
C ARG A 96 -19.06 -11.66 1.66
N VAL A 97 -19.98 -11.27 2.55
CA VAL A 97 -21.36 -10.90 2.18
C VAL A 97 -21.37 -9.70 1.26
N ASP A 98 -20.68 -8.63 1.66
CA ASP A 98 -20.64 -7.39 0.88
C ASP A 98 -19.92 -7.56 -0.46
N ALA A 99 -18.99 -8.51 -0.54
CA ALA A 99 -18.29 -8.88 -1.78
C ALA A 99 -19.14 -9.77 -2.74
N GLY A 100 -20.29 -10.29 -2.27
CA GLY A 100 -21.12 -11.22 -3.08
C GLY A 100 -20.45 -12.57 -3.36
N GLU A 101 -19.41 -12.95 -2.61
CA GLU A 101 -18.56 -14.13 -2.87
C GLU A 101 -19.05 -15.42 -2.21
N ALA A 102 -20.15 -15.39 -1.48
CA ALA A 102 -20.66 -16.55 -0.75
C ALA A 102 -21.37 -17.55 -1.68
N GLN A 103 -20.64 -18.55 -2.19
CA GLN A 103 -21.23 -19.71 -2.84
C GLN A 103 -21.62 -20.77 -1.79
N LEU A 104 -22.86 -21.29 -1.90
CA LEU A 104 -23.31 -22.39 -1.05
C LEU A 104 -22.71 -23.72 -1.49
N SER A 105 -22.10 -24.42 -0.56
CA SER A 105 -21.70 -25.84 -0.72
C SER A 105 -22.79 -26.75 -0.16
N THR A 106 -23.84 -27.02 -0.95
CA THR A 106 -25.02 -27.78 -0.51
C THR A 106 -24.71 -29.26 -0.36
N THR A 107 -25.03 -29.82 0.79
CA THR A 107 -25.02 -31.25 1.11
C THR A 107 -26.34 -31.65 1.76
N GLN A 108 -26.64 -32.95 1.81
CA GLN A 108 -27.80 -33.44 2.54
C GLN A 108 -27.49 -33.40 4.05
N VAL A 109 -28.21 -32.56 4.77
CA VAL A 109 -27.98 -32.30 6.21
C VAL A 109 -29.12 -32.91 7.03
N PRO A 110 -28.86 -33.90 7.91
CA PRO A 110 -29.83 -34.37 8.90
C PRO A 110 -30.10 -33.28 9.94
N VAL A 111 -31.33 -32.72 9.95
CA VAL A 111 -31.67 -31.54 10.77
C VAL A 111 -31.56 -31.85 12.26
N LEU A 112 -32.00 -33.04 12.70
CA LEU A 112 -31.95 -33.44 14.12
C LEU A 112 -30.49 -33.45 14.64
N GLU A 113 -29.55 -34.06 13.91
CA GLU A 113 -28.14 -34.14 14.27
C GLU A 113 -27.51 -32.72 14.35
N LEU A 114 -27.86 -31.84 13.39
CA LEU A 114 -27.39 -30.46 13.37
C LEU A 114 -27.83 -29.70 14.61
N LEU A 115 -29.13 -29.80 14.97
CA LEU A 115 -29.69 -29.11 16.12
C LEU A 115 -29.17 -29.63 17.45
N GLU A 116 -29.02 -30.96 17.59
CA GLU A 116 -28.46 -31.59 18.80
C GLU A 116 -27.01 -31.14 19.01
N ARG A 117 -26.23 -31.07 17.95
CA ARG A 117 -24.85 -30.58 18.00
C ARG A 117 -24.77 -29.09 18.41
N ALA A 118 -25.59 -28.23 17.81
CA ALA A 118 -25.63 -26.81 18.16
C ALA A 118 -26.06 -26.60 19.62
N VAL A 119 -27.03 -27.40 20.11
CA VAL A 119 -27.44 -27.37 21.51
C VAL A 119 -26.34 -27.88 22.43
N ALA A 120 -25.59 -28.92 22.06
CA ALA A 120 -24.47 -29.40 22.85
C ALA A 120 -23.37 -28.32 23.01
N GLU A 121 -23.08 -27.60 21.96
CA GLU A 121 -22.13 -26.47 21.96
C GLU A 121 -22.68 -25.29 22.81
N ALA A 122 -23.98 -24.94 22.68
CA ALA A 122 -24.59 -23.88 23.48
C ALA A 122 -24.61 -24.19 25.00
N LYS A 123 -24.72 -25.46 25.40
CA LYS A 123 -24.62 -25.88 26.80
C LYS A 123 -23.22 -25.67 27.40
N VAL A 124 -22.17 -25.78 26.62
CA VAL A 124 -20.78 -25.55 27.08
C VAL A 124 -20.58 -24.08 27.49
N GLY A 125 -21.36 -23.14 26.92
CA GLY A 125 -21.33 -21.72 27.27
C GLY A 125 -21.80 -21.38 28.70
N GLY A 126 -22.17 -22.38 29.52
CA GLY A 126 -22.38 -22.26 30.98
C GLY A 126 -23.63 -21.50 31.42
N ARG A 127 -24.56 -21.19 30.51
CA ARG A 127 -25.80 -20.50 30.87
C ARG A 127 -26.81 -21.53 31.47
N GLU A 128 -27.48 -21.17 32.56
CA GLU A 128 -28.47 -22.01 33.23
C GLU A 128 -29.81 -21.99 32.47
N VAL A 129 -29.84 -22.57 31.24
CA VAL A 129 -31.03 -22.64 30.38
C VAL A 129 -31.25 -24.09 29.94
N LYS A 130 -32.50 -24.51 29.85
CA LYS A 130 -32.88 -25.83 29.33
C LYS A 130 -33.23 -25.72 27.83
N TYR A 131 -32.81 -26.72 27.06
CA TYR A 131 -33.11 -26.76 25.61
C TYR A 131 -34.03 -27.95 25.31
N ALA A 132 -35.16 -27.70 24.61
CA ALA A 132 -36.08 -28.69 24.13
C ALA A 132 -36.08 -28.72 22.60
N VAL A 133 -35.64 -29.83 22.00
CA VAL A 133 -35.55 -30.02 20.54
C VAL A 133 -36.66 -30.92 20.06
N GLN A 134 -37.42 -30.50 19.04
CA GLN A 134 -38.45 -31.28 18.38
C GLN A 134 -38.29 -31.17 16.85
N VAL A 135 -38.20 -32.30 16.17
CA VAL A 135 -38.07 -32.36 14.68
C VAL A 135 -39.18 -33.24 14.12
N THR A 136 -39.93 -32.72 13.15
CA THR A 136 -41.05 -33.46 12.54
C THR A 136 -40.97 -33.41 11.01
N PRO A 137 -40.77 -34.51 10.31
CA PRO A 137 -40.47 -35.88 10.84
C PRO A 137 -39.05 -35.96 11.45
N SER A 138 -38.81 -36.91 12.37
CA SER A 138 -37.49 -37.07 13.03
C SER A 138 -36.34 -37.37 12.06
N ALA A 139 -36.61 -37.94 10.90
CA ALA A 139 -35.65 -38.22 9.83
C ALA A 139 -35.56 -37.06 8.81
N LEU A 140 -35.94 -35.83 9.16
CA LEU A 140 -35.90 -34.68 8.26
C LEU A 140 -34.46 -34.41 7.80
N THR A 141 -34.23 -34.50 6.49
CA THR A 141 -32.97 -34.19 5.83
C THR A 141 -33.18 -33.10 4.79
N VAL A 142 -32.32 -32.10 4.74
CA VAL A 142 -32.48 -30.93 3.87
C VAL A 142 -31.23 -30.66 3.09
N PRO A 143 -31.31 -30.22 1.83
CA PRO A 143 -30.15 -29.77 1.07
C PRO A 143 -29.76 -28.37 1.58
N ALA A 144 -28.60 -28.26 2.24
CA ALA A 144 -28.12 -27.00 2.77
C ALA A 144 -26.59 -26.99 2.89
N ASP A 145 -26.01 -25.82 3.05
CA ASP A 145 -24.62 -25.66 3.45
C ASP A 145 -24.51 -25.91 4.96
N ARG A 146 -23.99 -27.07 5.36
CA ARG A 146 -23.94 -27.53 6.76
C ARG A 146 -23.23 -26.53 7.69
N PRO A 147 -22.02 -26.01 7.38
CA PRO A 147 -21.37 -24.97 8.17
C PRO A 147 -22.21 -23.71 8.36
N ARG A 148 -22.81 -23.20 7.30
CA ARG A 148 -23.63 -21.98 7.33
C ARG A 148 -24.93 -22.18 8.10
N LEU A 149 -25.59 -23.30 7.88
CA LEU A 149 -26.80 -23.63 8.63
C LEU A 149 -26.53 -23.82 10.13
N HIS A 150 -25.37 -24.41 10.46
CA HIS A 150 -24.93 -24.50 11.85
C HIS A 150 -24.68 -23.11 12.47
N GLN A 151 -24.03 -22.20 11.74
CA GLN A 151 -23.81 -20.81 12.15
C GLN A 151 -25.13 -20.06 12.40
N LEU A 152 -26.13 -20.25 11.51
CA LEU A 152 -27.48 -19.70 11.71
C LEU A 152 -28.05 -20.14 13.04
N VAL A 153 -28.08 -21.46 13.27
CA VAL A 153 -28.67 -22.06 14.50
C VAL A 153 -27.90 -21.60 15.74
N ALA A 154 -26.56 -21.61 15.72
CA ALA A 154 -25.74 -21.17 16.83
C ALA A 154 -25.98 -19.71 17.22
N ASN A 155 -26.10 -18.80 16.25
CA ASN A 155 -26.41 -17.38 16.49
C ASN A 155 -27.80 -17.19 17.10
N LEU A 156 -28.80 -17.95 16.64
CA LEU A 156 -30.15 -17.87 17.19
C LEU A 156 -30.20 -18.46 18.59
N LEU A 157 -29.50 -19.57 18.90
CA LEU A 157 -29.43 -20.18 20.23
C LEU A 157 -28.67 -19.29 21.22
N ASP A 158 -27.57 -18.66 20.80
CA ASP A 158 -26.84 -17.70 21.64
C ASP A 158 -27.74 -16.54 22.06
N ASN A 159 -28.46 -15.97 21.10
CA ASN A 159 -29.43 -14.90 21.37
C ASN A 159 -30.56 -15.35 22.30
N ALA A 160 -31.20 -16.48 22.03
CA ALA A 160 -32.30 -17.01 22.84
C ALA A 160 -31.84 -17.34 24.27
N SER A 161 -30.69 -17.98 24.44
CA SER A 161 -30.14 -18.32 25.75
C SER A 161 -29.69 -17.11 26.56
N ARG A 162 -29.21 -16.05 25.90
CA ARG A 162 -28.78 -14.80 26.53
C ARG A 162 -29.96 -14.04 27.15
N HIS A 163 -31.07 -14.02 26.45
CA HIS A 163 -32.25 -13.26 26.90
C HIS A 163 -33.25 -14.07 27.73
N SER A 164 -33.05 -15.39 27.83
CA SER A 164 -33.86 -16.25 28.72
C SER A 164 -33.48 -16.07 30.19
N PRO A 165 -34.45 -16.09 31.10
CA PRO A 165 -34.18 -16.10 32.54
C PRO A 165 -33.43 -17.38 32.95
N ALA A 166 -32.73 -17.33 34.09
CA ALA A 166 -32.08 -18.52 34.67
C ALA A 166 -33.10 -19.62 34.95
N GLY A 167 -32.86 -20.84 34.50
CA GLY A 167 -33.79 -21.97 34.58
C GLY A 167 -34.87 -22.01 33.49
N GLY A 168 -34.94 -21.00 32.62
CA GLY A 168 -35.88 -20.92 31.50
C GLY A 168 -35.66 -21.99 30.43
N VAL A 169 -36.64 -22.14 29.54
CA VAL A 169 -36.64 -23.15 28.48
C VAL A 169 -36.55 -22.48 27.11
N VAL A 170 -35.53 -22.84 26.35
CA VAL A 170 -35.42 -22.50 24.90
C VAL A 170 -36.00 -23.67 24.09
N GLN A 171 -37.14 -23.42 23.42
CA GLN A 171 -37.80 -24.41 22.57
C GLN A 171 -37.28 -24.28 21.14
N ILE A 172 -36.88 -25.41 20.54
CA ILE A 172 -36.37 -25.49 19.16
C ILE A 172 -37.26 -26.48 18.42
N SER A 173 -37.98 -26.01 17.42
CA SER A 173 -38.79 -26.88 16.57
C SER A 173 -38.42 -26.77 15.11
N ALA A 174 -38.27 -27.91 14.45
CA ALA A 174 -38.06 -27.98 13.01
C ALA A 174 -39.13 -28.88 12.37
N GLN A 175 -39.75 -28.38 11.30
CA GLN A 175 -40.83 -29.14 10.61
C GLN A 175 -40.74 -29.00 9.10
N ALA A 176 -41.07 -30.10 8.37
CA ALA A 176 -41.25 -30.05 6.93
C ALA A 176 -42.49 -29.25 6.58
N THR A 177 -42.42 -28.43 5.53
CA THR A 177 -43.57 -27.67 4.98
C THR A 177 -43.79 -28.04 3.51
N ALA A 178 -44.89 -27.62 2.93
CA ALA A 178 -45.22 -27.88 1.52
C ALA A 178 -44.17 -27.27 0.54
N THR A 179 -43.49 -26.17 0.92
CA THR A 179 -42.56 -25.40 0.09
C THR A 179 -41.09 -25.51 0.52
N GLY A 180 -40.86 -26.23 1.64
CA GLY A 180 -39.51 -26.32 2.21
C GLY A 180 -39.52 -26.92 3.61
N TRP A 181 -38.87 -26.23 4.54
CA TRP A 181 -38.90 -26.59 5.95
C TRP A 181 -38.79 -25.32 6.81
N ARG A 182 -39.29 -25.43 8.03
CA ARG A 182 -39.38 -24.33 8.99
C ARG A 182 -38.58 -24.67 10.24
N LEU A 183 -37.76 -23.73 10.68
CA LEU A 183 -37.11 -23.75 11.99
C LEU A 183 -37.71 -22.63 12.84
N GLU A 184 -38.11 -22.94 14.07
CA GLU A 184 -38.58 -21.98 15.06
C GLU A 184 -37.79 -22.14 16.35
N ILE A 185 -37.37 -21.01 16.91
CA ILE A 185 -36.72 -20.96 18.22
C ILE A 185 -37.48 -19.95 19.07
N THR A 186 -37.92 -20.40 20.22
CA THR A 186 -38.70 -19.62 21.18
C THR A 186 -37.98 -19.56 22.51
N ASP A 187 -37.83 -18.39 23.06
CA ASP A 187 -37.24 -18.14 24.39
C ASP A 187 -38.33 -17.67 25.39
N GLU A 188 -37.95 -17.60 26.67
CA GLU A 188 -38.79 -17.08 27.74
C GLU A 188 -38.35 -15.67 28.21
N GLY A 189 -37.69 -14.92 27.34
CA GLY A 189 -37.17 -13.56 27.60
C GLY A 189 -38.27 -12.49 27.61
N PRO A 190 -37.85 -11.21 27.60
CA PRO A 190 -38.79 -10.07 27.59
C PRO A 190 -39.54 -9.86 26.26
N GLY A 191 -39.13 -10.60 25.20
CA GLY A 191 -39.64 -10.42 23.85
C GLY A 191 -39.10 -9.17 23.14
N ILE A 192 -39.57 -8.95 21.91
CA ILE A 192 -39.13 -7.81 21.08
C ILE A 192 -40.35 -7.00 20.64
N PRO A 193 -40.37 -5.67 20.91
CA PRO A 193 -41.43 -4.78 20.46
C PRO A 193 -41.62 -4.85 18.94
N VAL A 194 -42.89 -4.80 18.48
CA VAL A 194 -43.23 -4.92 17.05
C VAL A 194 -42.49 -3.89 16.19
N ALA A 195 -42.30 -2.67 16.70
CA ALA A 195 -41.57 -1.60 15.99
C ALA A 195 -40.08 -1.89 15.75
N ASP A 196 -39.46 -2.74 16.56
CA ASP A 196 -38.03 -3.03 16.53
C ASP A 196 -37.69 -4.37 15.86
N ARG A 197 -38.69 -5.20 15.53
CA ARG A 197 -38.52 -6.58 15.01
C ARG A 197 -37.71 -6.63 13.70
N ASP A 198 -37.81 -5.64 12.82
CA ASP A 198 -37.03 -5.57 11.59
C ASP A 198 -35.65 -4.98 11.85
N ARG A 199 -35.54 -4.02 12.78
CA ARG A 199 -34.31 -3.31 13.11
C ARG A 199 -33.26 -4.16 13.81
N VAL A 200 -33.67 -5.15 14.61
CA VAL A 200 -32.74 -6.06 15.32
C VAL A 200 -31.98 -7.02 14.37
N PHE A 201 -32.43 -7.15 13.12
CA PHE A 201 -31.70 -7.87 12.07
C PHE A 201 -30.72 -6.98 11.29
N GLU A 202 -30.71 -5.67 11.55
CA GLU A 202 -29.71 -4.78 10.96
C GLU A 202 -28.37 -4.96 11.67
N ARG A 203 -27.29 -4.62 10.96
CA ARG A 203 -25.92 -4.71 11.50
C ARG A 203 -25.78 -3.80 12.71
N PHE A 204 -25.30 -4.33 13.82
CA PHE A 204 -25.20 -3.64 15.12
C PHE A 204 -26.55 -3.16 15.68
N GLY A 205 -27.65 -3.76 15.25
CA GLY A 205 -28.99 -3.50 15.75
C GLY A 205 -29.14 -4.03 17.18
N THR A 206 -28.81 -3.21 18.17
CA THR A 206 -29.07 -3.48 19.58
C THR A 206 -30.28 -2.67 20.04
N LEU A 207 -31.17 -3.28 20.82
CA LEU A 207 -32.17 -2.53 21.56
C LEU A 207 -31.46 -1.73 22.66
N ALA A 208 -31.56 -0.40 22.62
CA ALA A 208 -30.82 0.51 23.47
C ALA A 208 -30.98 0.20 24.97
N GLU A 209 -29.84 0.27 25.69
CA GLU A 209 -29.74 0.65 27.10
C GLU A 209 -30.38 -0.22 28.18
N ALA A 210 -30.43 -1.53 28.06
CA ALA A 210 -30.70 -2.35 29.22
C ALA A 210 -29.56 -3.37 29.43
N ASP A 211 -28.81 -3.13 30.49
CA ASP A 211 -27.86 -4.02 31.15
C ASP A 211 -26.70 -4.58 30.32
N GLY A 212 -25.51 -4.11 30.61
CA GLY A 212 -24.12 -4.65 30.54
C GLY A 212 -23.78 -5.98 29.87
N GLY A 213 -24.67 -6.61 29.13
CA GLY A 213 -24.52 -7.91 28.47
C GLY A 213 -24.07 -7.79 27.02
N GLY A 214 -22.76 -7.76 26.82
CA GLY A 214 -22.01 -7.58 25.61
C GLY A 214 -22.33 -8.49 24.43
N GLY A 215 -23.41 -8.24 23.70
CA GLY A 215 -23.64 -8.80 22.37
C GLY A 215 -23.09 -7.87 21.29
N THR A 216 -22.44 -8.43 20.26
CA THR A 216 -21.84 -7.67 19.15
C THR A 216 -22.86 -7.04 18.21
N GLY A 217 -24.16 -7.36 18.34
CA GLY A 217 -25.21 -6.94 17.41
C GLY A 217 -25.06 -7.50 15.99
N LEU A 218 -24.13 -8.44 15.77
CA LEU A 218 -23.87 -9.07 14.47
C LEU A 218 -24.59 -10.42 14.30
N GLY A 219 -24.84 -11.16 15.38
CA GLY A 219 -25.38 -12.53 15.31
C GLY A 219 -26.70 -12.64 14.57
N LEU A 220 -27.69 -11.76 14.83
CA LEU A 220 -28.97 -11.76 14.12
C LEU A 220 -28.82 -11.31 12.66
N ALA A 221 -27.92 -10.38 12.37
CA ALA A 221 -27.63 -9.96 10.99
C ALA A 221 -27.02 -11.11 10.19
N ILE A 222 -26.09 -11.88 10.79
CA ILE A 222 -25.53 -13.10 10.19
C ILE A 222 -26.61 -14.16 9.98
N ALA A 223 -27.50 -14.36 10.96
CA ALA A 223 -28.59 -15.30 10.83
C ALA A 223 -29.54 -14.94 9.66
N ARG A 224 -29.85 -13.66 9.49
CA ARG A 224 -30.64 -13.17 8.35
C ARG A 224 -29.87 -13.40 7.03
N TRP A 225 -28.62 -13.07 6.98
CA TRP A 225 -27.81 -13.31 5.80
C TRP A 225 -27.75 -14.79 5.38
N VAL A 226 -27.48 -15.70 6.33
CA VAL A 226 -27.47 -17.15 6.03
C VAL A 226 -28.82 -17.61 5.48
N THR A 227 -29.90 -17.09 6.04
CA THR A 227 -31.27 -17.38 5.58
C THR A 227 -31.49 -16.88 4.15
N ASP A 228 -31.13 -15.63 3.87
CA ASP A 228 -31.23 -15.01 2.53
C ASP A 228 -30.40 -15.76 1.50
N LEU A 229 -29.17 -16.20 1.89
CA LEU A 229 -28.28 -16.98 1.04
C LEU A 229 -28.89 -18.32 0.62
N HIS A 230 -29.67 -18.95 1.51
CA HIS A 230 -30.42 -20.18 1.20
C HIS A 230 -31.74 -19.90 0.49
N GLY A 231 -32.07 -18.64 0.20
CA GLY A 231 -33.33 -18.24 -0.46
C GLY A 231 -34.57 -18.31 0.46
N GLY A 232 -34.36 -18.26 1.75
CA GLY A 232 -35.38 -18.31 2.78
C GLY A 232 -35.82 -16.97 3.31
N THR A 233 -36.58 -16.98 4.41
CA THR A 233 -37.02 -15.78 5.14
C THR A 233 -36.89 -16.00 6.66
N ILE A 234 -36.45 -14.96 7.38
CA ILE A 234 -36.35 -14.93 8.83
C ILE A 234 -37.16 -13.76 9.37
N GLN A 235 -37.93 -13.99 10.43
CA GLN A 235 -38.75 -12.97 11.07
C GLN A 235 -39.05 -13.30 12.52
N PHE A 236 -39.28 -12.29 13.36
CA PHE A 236 -39.92 -12.46 14.65
C PHE A 236 -41.42 -12.55 14.47
N VAL A 237 -42.04 -13.59 15.05
CA VAL A 237 -43.47 -13.81 15.01
C VAL A 237 -44.06 -13.62 16.41
N GLU A 238 -45.40 -13.47 16.51
CA GLU A 238 -46.04 -13.38 17.80
C GLU A 238 -45.90 -14.68 18.60
N PRO A 239 -45.58 -14.62 19.91
CA PRO A 239 -45.53 -15.78 20.77
C PRO A 239 -46.91 -16.43 20.88
N GLU A 240 -46.96 -17.70 21.23
CA GLU A 240 -48.25 -18.38 21.46
C GLU A 240 -49.03 -17.77 22.63
N PRO A 241 -50.38 -17.82 22.59
CA PRO A 241 -51.18 -17.29 23.68
C PRO A 241 -50.80 -17.96 25.01
N ARG A 242 -50.26 -17.20 25.97
CA ARG A 242 -49.71 -17.56 27.29
C ARG A 242 -48.19 -17.81 27.33
N SER A 243 -47.42 -17.62 26.23
CA SER A 243 -45.96 -17.62 26.24
C SER A 243 -45.47 -16.18 26.32
N THR A 244 -44.50 -15.91 27.21
CA THR A 244 -43.69 -14.68 27.21
C THR A 244 -42.39 -14.97 26.51
N GLY A 245 -41.80 -13.99 25.81
CA GLY A 245 -40.54 -14.14 25.16
C GLY A 245 -40.54 -13.86 23.65
N ALA A 246 -39.43 -14.07 23.00
CA ALA A 246 -39.30 -13.89 21.55
C ALA A 246 -39.42 -15.23 20.81
N ARG A 247 -40.06 -15.22 19.65
CA ARG A 247 -40.18 -16.36 18.74
C ARG A 247 -39.64 -15.98 17.38
N VAL A 248 -38.53 -16.59 16.99
CA VAL A 248 -37.91 -16.42 15.66
C VAL A 248 -38.35 -17.58 14.77
N ARG A 249 -38.80 -17.24 13.57
CA ARG A 249 -39.17 -18.21 12.53
C ARG A 249 -38.25 -18.04 11.33
N VAL A 250 -37.70 -19.14 10.86
CA VAL A 250 -36.89 -19.25 9.65
C VAL A 250 -37.59 -20.22 8.72
N ASP A 251 -37.97 -19.77 7.54
CA ASP A 251 -38.53 -20.60 6.47
C ASP A 251 -37.51 -20.76 5.35
N LEU A 252 -37.11 -22.00 5.05
CA LEU A 252 -36.11 -22.32 4.05
C LEU A 252 -36.74 -23.21 2.96
N PRO A 253 -36.43 -22.98 1.65
CA PRO A 253 -36.98 -23.76 0.54
C PRO A 253 -36.40 -25.18 0.47
N HIS A 254 -37.08 -26.09 -0.22
CA HIS A 254 -36.57 -27.46 -0.47
C HIS A 254 -35.27 -27.50 -1.25
N GLU A 255 -35.06 -26.56 -2.18
CA GLU A 255 -33.81 -26.39 -2.92
C GLU A 255 -33.31 -24.96 -2.71
N PRO A 256 -32.12 -24.79 -2.17
CA PRO A 256 -31.52 -23.47 -2.06
C PRO A 256 -31.37 -22.83 -3.45
N ARG A 257 -32.07 -21.73 -3.68
CA ARG A 257 -31.87 -20.96 -4.90
C ARG A 257 -30.54 -20.25 -4.78
N GLN A 258 -29.60 -20.50 -5.67
CA GLN A 258 -28.39 -19.70 -5.79
C GLN A 258 -28.77 -18.28 -6.21
N HIS A 259 -29.09 -17.44 -5.25
CA HIS A 259 -29.31 -16.03 -5.48
C HIS A 259 -28.06 -15.26 -5.07
N THR A 260 -27.49 -14.52 -6.02
CA THR A 260 -26.55 -13.45 -5.71
C THR A 260 -27.27 -12.46 -4.79
N TYR A 261 -26.83 -12.32 -3.57
CA TYR A 261 -27.42 -11.40 -2.57
C TYR A 261 -27.43 -9.98 -3.15
N VAL A 262 -28.61 -9.41 -3.28
CA VAL A 262 -28.82 -7.99 -3.55
C VAL A 262 -29.44 -7.39 -2.28
N PRO A 263 -28.82 -6.41 -1.62
CA PRO A 263 -29.38 -5.77 -0.43
C PRO A 263 -30.78 -5.23 -0.72
N ARG A 264 -31.76 -5.66 0.06
CA ARG A 264 -33.16 -5.28 -0.11
C ARG A 264 -33.34 -3.82 0.30
N LYS A 265 -33.59 -2.92 -0.66
CA LYS A 265 -34.03 -1.54 -0.42
C LYS A 265 -35.40 -1.55 0.25
N ALA A 266 -35.61 -0.65 1.20
CA ALA A 266 -36.90 -0.40 1.83
C ALA A 266 -38.01 -0.17 0.78
N LYS A 267 -39.21 -0.73 1.02
CA LYS A 267 -40.34 -0.70 0.11
C LYS A 267 -40.75 0.72 -0.26
N GLU A 268 -40.65 1.08 -1.53
CA GLU A 268 -41.47 2.13 -2.15
C GLU A 268 -42.63 1.53 -2.92
N PRO A 269 -43.77 2.25 -3.08
CA PRO A 269 -45.00 1.69 -3.66
C PRO A 269 -44.91 1.52 -5.17
N VAL A 270 -45.46 0.42 -5.62
CA VAL A 270 -45.53 -0.05 -7.01
C VAL A 270 -46.30 0.92 -7.90
N MET A 271 -45.66 1.50 -8.90
CA MET A 271 -46.31 1.97 -10.11
C MET A 271 -45.89 1.10 -11.29
N THR A 272 -46.84 0.51 -11.93
CA THR A 272 -46.77 -0.34 -13.11
C THR A 272 -46.47 0.49 -14.37
N GLU A 273 -45.38 0.22 -15.10
CA GLU A 273 -45.20 0.67 -16.45
C GLU A 273 -44.53 -0.41 -17.36
N PRO A 274 -44.71 -0.33 -18.68
CA PRO A 274 -44.55 -1.45 -19.58
C PRO A 274 -43.11 -1.72 -20.01
N SER A 275 -42.90 -3.01 -20.29
CA SER A 275 -41.63 -3.63 -20.66
C SER A 275 -41.00 -3.04 -21.94
N PRO A 276 -39.71 -2.65 -21.93
CA PRO A 276 -38.93 -2.48 -23.15
C PRO A 276 -37.99 -3.66 -23.44
N ALA A 277 -37.72 -3.83 -24.72
CA ALA A 277 -37.01 -4.92 -25.36
C ALA A 277 -35.60 -5.21 -24.79
N LEU A 278 -35.24 -6.50 -24.86
CA LEU A 278 -33.95 -7.05 -24.46
C LEU A 278 -32.75 -6.34 -25.09
N ALA A 279 -31.92 -5.77 -24.25
CA ALA A 279 -30.52 -5.44 -24.59
C ALA A 279 -29.63 -6.68 -24.38
N PRO A 280 -28.52 -6.81 -25.14
CA PRO A 280 -27.64 -7.97 -25.04
C PRO A 280 -26.98 -8.10 -23.67
N PRO A 281 -26.67 -9.32 -23.21
CA PRO A 281 -26.19 -9.54 -21.84
C PRO A 281 -24.82 -8.87 -21.63
N VAL A 282 -24.76 -8.01 -20.60
CA VAL A 282 -23.50 -7.48 -20.07
C VAL A 282 -22.73 -8.64 -19.43
N PRO A 283 -21.45 -8.84 -19.77
CA PRO A 283 -20.67 -9.91 -19.16
C PRO A 283 -20.60 -9.75 -17.64
N ALA A 284 -20.84 -10.86 -16.94
CA ALA A 284 -20.79 -10.91 -15.47
C ALA A 284 -19.46 -10.39 -14.92
N PRO A 285 -19.43 -9.59 -13.85
CA PRO A 285 -18.19 -9.21 -13.21
C PRO A 285 -17.49 -10.47 -12.68
N VAL A 286 -16.24 -10.67 -13.11
CA VAL A 286 -15.38 -11.75 -12.63
C VAL A 286 -14.96 -11.42 -11.19
N PRO A 287 -14.90 -12.40 -10.27
CA PRO A 287 -14.56 -12.13 -8.87
C PRO A 287 -13.20 -11.45 -8.72
N ASP A 288 -13.16 -10.40 -7.88
CA ASP A 288 -11.92 -9.71 -7.53
C ASP A 288 -10.96 -10.69 -6.85
N SER A 289 -9.73 -10.72 -7.31
CA SER A 289 -8.70 -11.56 -6.69
C SER A 289 -8.41 -11.05 -5.27
N GLY A 290 -8.01 -11.93 -4.34
CA GLY A 290 -7.60 -11.49 -2.99
C GLY A 290 -6.51 -10.41 -2.99
N MET A 291 -5.77 -10.29 -4.09
CA MET A 291 -4.81 -9.21 -4.34
C MET A 291 -5.49 -7.85 -4.58
N ASP A 292 -6.71 -7.80 -5.13
CA ASP A 292 -7.45 -6.53 -5.31
C ASP A 292 -7.93 -5.98 -3.97
N MET A 293 -8.13 -6.86 -2.98
CA MET A 293 -8.44 -6.49 -1.60
C MET A 293 -7.25 -5.81 -0.91
N LEU A 294 -6.02 -6.25 -1.19
CA LEU A 294 -4.77 -5.68 -0.64
C LEU A 294 -4.40 -4.35 -1.31
N PHE A 295 -4.54 -4.27 -2.62
CA PHE A 295 -4.06 -3.12 -3.40
C PHE A 295 -5.16 -2.09 -3.70
N GLY A 296 -6.44 -2.46 -3.60
CA GLY A 296 -7.59 -1.58 -3.74
C GLY A 296 -7.56 -0.69 -4.97
N THR A 297 -7.93 0.58 -4.79
CA THR A 297 -7.91 1.59 -5.87
C THR A 297 -6.50 2.06 -6.25
N PHE A 298 -5.50 1.79 -5.41
CA PHE A 298 -4.11 2.14 -5.70
C PHE A 298 -3.56 1.37 -6.90
N TRP A 299 -3.89 0.06 -6.98
CA TRP A 299 -3.39 -0.80 -8.06
C TRP A 299 -4.46 -1.80 -8.53
N PRO A 300 -5.44 -1.37 -9.32
CA PRO A 300 -6.47 -2.27 -9.85
C PRO A 300 -5.87 -3.30 -10.80
N ASP A 301 -6.43 -4.51 -10.83
CA ASP A 301 -6.04 -5.52 -11.83
C ASP A 301 -6.62 -5.15 -13.19
N ALA A 302 -5.78 -4.66 -14.07
CA ALA A 302 -6.16 -4.41 -15.46
C ALA A 302 -6.40 -5.69 -16.27
N ARG A 303 -6.38 -6.87 -15.62
CA ARG A 303 -6.51 -8.20 -16.27
C ARG A 303 -5.59 -8.37 -17.48
N VAL A 304 -4.35 -7.91 -17.31
CA VAL A 304 -3.33 -8.08 -18.35
C VAL A 304 -3.28 -9.56 -18.78
N PRO A 305 -3.43 -9.84 -20.07
CA PRO A 305 -3.37 -11.23 -20.56
C PRO A 305 -2.01 -11.84 -20.25
N GLY A 306 -1.99 -13.15 -19.97
CA GLY A 306 -0.75 -13.89 -19.76
C GLY A 306 0.19 -13.76 -20.95
N ASN A 307 1.47 -13.54 -20.70
CA ASN A 307 2.49 -13.38 -21.74
C ASN A 307 3.75 -14.20 -21.41
N LEU A 308 3.76 -15.45 -21.89
CA LEU A 308 4.88 -16.35 -21.68
C LEU A 308 6.20 -15.80 -22.24
N ARG A 309 6.15 -15.08 -23.36
CA ARG A 309 7.37 -14.51 -23.97
C ARG A 309 8.04 -13.53 -23.03
N ALA A 310 7.26 -12.67 -22.34
CA ALA A 310 7.79 -11.74 -21.36
C ALA A 310 8.50 -12.48 -20.21
N VAL A 311 7.88 -13.55 -19.68
CA VAL A 311 8.47 -14.37 -18.61
C VAL A 311 9.78 -15.01 -19.08
N LEU A 312 9.81 -15.59 -20.29
CA LEU A 312 11.01 -16.23 -20.84
C LEU A 312 12.16 -15.23 -21.07
N TYR A 313 11.85 -14.02 -21.58
CA TYR A 313 12.86 -12.97 -21.72
C TYR A 313 13.41 -12.51 -20.37
N CYS A 314 12.56 -12.35 -19.36
CA CYS A 314 13.01 -11.98 -18.00
C CYS A 314 13.90 -13.09 -17.38
N LEU A 315 13.52 -14.35 -17.55
CA LEU A 315 14.35 -15.50 -17.16
C LEU A 315 15.68 -15.52 -17.92
N GLY A 316 15.66 -15.23 -19.22
CA GLY A 316 16.86 -15.12 -20.06
C GLY A 316 17.82 -14.04 -19.58
N VAL A 317 17.30 -12.88 -19.11
CA VAL A 317 18.14 -11.83 -18.49
C VAL A 317 18.72 -12.32 -17.16
N GLY A 318 17.95 -13.03 -16.33
CA GLY A 318 18.44 -13.64 -15.10
C GLY A 318 19.56 -14.64 -15.34
N LEU A 319 19.42 -15.51 -16.37
CA LEU A 319 20.46 -16.44 -16.77
C LEU A 319 21.71 -15.71 -17.30
N LEU A 320 21.53 -14.68 -18.12
CA LEU A 320 22.62 -13.85 -18.60
C LEU A 320 23.40 -13.21 -17.44
N ALA A 321 22.67 -12.69 -16.45
CA ALA A 321 23.28 -12.14 -15.23
C ALA A 321 24.06 -13.22 -14.45
N ALA A 322 23.50 -14.41 -14.29
CA ALA A 322 24.16 -15.53 -13.60
C ALA A 322 25.41 -16.05 -14.30
N ILE A 323 25.53 -15.87 -15.62
CA ILE A 323 26.72 -16.22 -16.39
C ILE A 323 27.78 -15.12 -16.28
N ILE A 324 27.36 -13.85 -16.34
CA ILE A 324 28.29 -12.72 -16.52
C ILE A 324 28.76 -12.13 -15.19
N LEU A 325 27.85 -11.95 -14.20
CA LEU A 325 28.15 -11.16 -13.00
C LEU A 325 29.02 -11.84 -11.95
N PRO A 326 28.91 -13.17 -11.68
CA PRO A 326 29.65 -13.78 -10.57
C PRO A 326 31.15 -13.62 -10.72
N PHE A 327 31.83 -13.25 -9.62
CA PHE A 327 33.30 -13.14 -9.52
C PHE A 327 33.91 -12.12 -10.48
N ARG A 328 33.18 -11.10 -10.89
CA ARG A 328 33.66 -10.00 -11.74
C ARG A 328 33.25 -8.68 -11.14
N ASP A 329 34.15 -7.72 -11.28
CA ASP A 329 33.90 -6.33 -10.88
C ASP A 329 32.83 -5.66 -11.77
N LEU A 330 32.36 -4.50 -11.34
CA LEU A 330 31.45 -3.68 -12.13
C LEU A 330 32.15 -3.27 -13.43
N GLY A 331 31.48 -3.44 -14.56
CA GLY A 331 32.05 -3.11 -15.85
C GLY A 331 31.13 -3.50 -17.02
N LEU A 332 31.75 -3.87 -18.15
CA LEU A 332 31.03 -4.22 -19.39
C LEU A 332 29.98 -5.30 -19.18
N GLY A 333 30.27 -6.30 -18.34
CA GLY A 333 29.32 -7.37 -18.02
C GLY A 333 28.03 -6.84 -17.38
N THR A 334 28.15 -5.96 -16.39
CA THR A 334 27.03 -5.31 -15.72
C THR A 334 26.24 -4.43 -16.70
N PHE A 335 26.92 -3.67 -17.55
CA PHE A 335 26.27 -2.86 -18.58
C PHE A 335 25.43 -3.69 -19.54
N VAL A 336 25.96 -4.82 -20.04
CA VAL A 336 25.24 -5.71 -20.95
C VAL A 336 23.97 -6.28 -20.30
N VAL A 337 24.05 -6.69 -19.02
CA VAL A 337 22.88 -7.17 -18.26
C VAL A 337 21.83 -6.07 -18.08
N LEU A 338 22.27 -4.85 -17.73
CA LEU A 338 21.37 -3.70 -17.58
C LEU A 338 20.71 -3.30 -18.90
N LEU A 339 21.45 -3.35 -20.00
CA LEU A 339 20.94 -3.08 -21.34
C LEU A 339 19.89 -4.12 -21.76
N ALA A 340 20.15 -5.41 -21.51
CA ALA A 340 19.21 -6.49 -21.77
C ALA A 340 17.94 -6.34 -20.92
N ALA A 341 18.09 -6.04 -19.62
CA ALA A 341 16.98 -5.78 -18.71
C ALA A 341 16.14 -4.59 -19.17
N GLY A 342 16.78 -3.45 -19.46
CA GLY A 342 16.10 -2.24 -19.97
C GLY A 342 15.40 -2.47 -21.30
N GLY A 343 16.00 -3.26 -22.21
CA GLY A 343 15.41 -3.65 -23.49
C GLY A 343 14.13 -4.47 -23.31
N VAL A 344 14.13 -5.44 -22.40
CA VAL A 344 12.94 -6.26 -22.07
C VAL A 344 11.85 -5.38 -21.45
N ILE A 345 12.18 -4.59 -20.42
CA ILE A 345 11.23 -3.73 -19.71
C ILE A 345 10.59 -2.72 -20.68
N LEU A 346 11.38 -2.03 -21.49
CA LEU A 346 10.90 -1.06 -22.48
C LEU A 346 10.08 -1.73 -23.58
N GLY A 347 10.50 -2.91 -24.05
CA GLY A 347 9.84 -3.67 -25.09
C GLY A 347 8.41 -4.05 -24.73
N PHE A 348 8.16 -4.39 -23.47
CA PHE A 348 6.84 -4.76 -22.95
C PHE A 348 6.08 -3.60 -22.29
N SER A 349 6.69 -2.42 -22.09
CA SER A 349 6.00 -1.27 -21.50
C SER A 349 4.86 -0.76 -22.39
N ALA A 350 3.68 -0.53 -21.78
CA ALA A 350 2.49 -0.03 -22.45
C ALA A 350 2.72 1.38 -23.04
N ASP A 351 3.48 2.25 -22.37
CA ASP A 351 3.71 3.65 -22.77
C ASP A 351 5.14 3.91 -23.32
N ARG A 352 5.69 2.94 -24.06
CA ARG A 352 7.04 3.05 -24.65
C ARG A 352 7.24 4.21 -25.65
N ARG A 353 6.14 4.82 -26.14
CA ARG A 353 6.16 5.91 -27.13
C ARG A 353 6.15 7.28 -26.51
N SER A 354 5.92 7.44 -25.22
CA SER A 354 5.89 8.77 -24.59
C SER A 354 7.28 9.41 -24.64
N ARG A 355 7.29 10.76 -24.74
CA ARG A 355 8.54 11.53 -24.79
C ARG A 355 9.36 11.33 -23.51
N PHE A 356 8.69 11.28 -22.37
CA PHE A 356 9.34 11.11 -21.07
C PHE A 356 9.95 9.72 -20.93
N THR A 357 9.21 8.66 -21.28
CA THR A 357 9.71 7.26 -21.23
C THR A 357 10.93 7.09 -22.14
N ARG A 358 10.93 7.65 -23.35
CA ARG A 358 12.09 7.58 -24.25
C ARG A 358 13.29 8.36 -23.75
N ALA A 359 13.08 9.57 -23.22
CA ALA A 359 14.17 10.35 -22.61
C ALA A 359 14.75 9.64 -21.38
N SER A 360 13.90 9.09 -20.52
CA SER A 360 14.33 8.29 -19.35
C SER A 360 15.10 7.04 -19.78
N ALA A 361 14.63 6.31 -20.79
CA ALA A 361 15.33 5.14 -21.31
C ALA A 361 16.71 5.49 -21.88
N ALA A 362 16.83 6.57 -22.66
CA ALA A 362 18.10 7.03 -23.18
C ALA A 362 19.08 7.41 -22.04
N LEU A 363 18.59 8.15 -21.02
CA LEU A 363 19.40 8.50 -19.86
C LEU A 363 19.79 7.27 -19.03
N CYS A 364 18.89 6.29 -18.86
CA CYS A 364 19.23 5.03 -18.18
C CYS A 364 20.36 4.27 -18.88
N VAL A 365 20.37 4.25 -20.22
CA VAL A 365 21.45 3.63 -20.99
C VAL A 365 22.77 4.39 -20.79
N LEU A 366 22.75 5.73 -20.82
CA LEU A 366 23.95 6.54 -20.61
C LEU A 366 24.46 6.41 -19.17
N LEU A 367 23.57 6.42 -18.18
CA LEU A 367 23.94 6.20 -16.77
C LEU A 367 24.47 4.78 -16.53
N ALA A 368 23.91 3.76 -17.18
CA ALA A 368 24.45 2.40 -17.12
C ALA A 368 25.83 2.30 -17.81
N ALA A 369 26.08 3.07 -18.87
CA ALA A 369 27.40 3.08 -19.57
C ALA A 369 28.50 3.66 -18.69
N THR A 370 28.21 4.45 -17.67
CA THR A 370 29.22 4.98 -16.73
C THR A 370 29.98 3.86 -16.03
N VAL A 371 29.33 2.72 -15.74
CA VAL A 371 29.96 1.53 -15.16
C VAL A 371 31.09 0.93 -16.02
N VAL A 372 31.09 1.20 -17.34
CA VAL A 372 32.13 0.74 -18.27
C VAL A 372 33.27 1.75 -18.40
N VAL A 373 32.94 3.03 -18.23
CA VAL A 373 33.90 4.14 -18.53
C VAL A 373 34.59 4.61 -17.26
N ARG A 374 34.03 4.35 -16.09
CA ARG A 374 34.51 4.81 -14.79
C ARG A 374 34.73 3.65 -13.84
N ASP A 375 35.85 3.65 -13.19
CA ASP A 375 36.17 2.68 -12.14
C ASP A 375 35.71 3.16 -10.75
N ALA A 376 35.37 4.43 -10.60
CA ALA A 376 34.85 5.03 -9.38
C ALA A 376 33.49 4.40 -8.97
N GLU A 377 33.51 3.48 -8.00
CA GLU A 377 32.32 2.73 -7.55
C GLU A 377 31.21 3.65 -7.04
N TRP A 378 31.56 4.74 -6.34
CA TRP A 378 30.57 5.70 -5.83
C TRP A 378 29.82 6.41 -6.97
N VAL A 379 30.48 6.73 -8.09
CA VAL A 379 29.87 7.31 -9.29
C VAL A 379 28.91 6.30 -9.91
N ALA A 380 29.36 5.06 -10.09
CA ALA A 380 28.54 3.96 -10.59
C ALA A 380 27.28 3.76 -9.74
N PHE A 381 27.41 3.74 -8.40
CA PHE A 381 26.31 3.59 -7.47
C PHE A 381 25.26 4.70 -7.63
N VAL A 382 25.67 5.97 -7.62
CA VAL A 382 24.74 7.11 -7.74
C VAL A 382 24.08 7.14 -9.11
N CYS A 383 24.80 6.82 -10.18
CA CYS A 383 24.26 6.71 -11.53
C CYS A 383 23.23 5.58 -11.65
N LEU A 384 23.50 4.40 -11.09
CA LEU A 384 22.57 3.27 -11.10
C LEU A 384 21.31 3.56 -10.29
N MET A 385 21.42 4.19 -9.10
CA MET A 385 20.27 4.59 -8.28
C MET A 385 19.38 5.61 -9.02
N THR A 386 20.00 6.58 -9.69
CA THR A 386 19.27 7.57 -10.50
C THR A 386 18.62 6.93 -11.71
N GLY A 387 19.28 5.98 -12.37
CA GLY A 387 18.70 5.19 -13.45
C GLY A 387 17.49 4.36 -12.99
N ALA A 388 17.59 3.74 -11.81
CA ALA A 388 16.45 3.02 -11.20
C ALA A 388 15.28 3.97 -10.91
N ALA A 389 15.53 5.15 -10.34
CA ALA A 389 14.50 6.17 -10.07
C ALA A 389 13.81 6.66 -11.35
N LEU A 390 14.59 6.89 -12.42
CA LEU A 390 14.06 7.24 -13.76
C LEU A 390 13.18 6.12 -14.32
N CYS A 391 13.64 4.87 -14.24
CA CYS A 391 12.92 3.70 -14.72
C CYS A 391 11.57 3.56 -13.98
N MET A 392 11.58 3.54 -12.64
CA MET A 392 10.38 3.43 -11.81
C MET A 392 9.37 4.53 -12.10
N THR A 393 9.84 5.79 -12.16
CA THR A 393 8.98 6.95 -12.43
C THR A 393 8.37 6.91 -13.83
N ALA A 394 9.14 6.44 -14.83
CA ALA A 394 8.67 6.31 -16.20
C ALA A 394 7.62 5.19 -16.33
N LEU A 395 7.83 4.04 -15.68
CA LEU A 395 6.92 2.89 -15.71
C LEU A 395 5.63 3.17 -14.95
N ALA A 396 5.69 3.85 -13.81
CA ALA A 396 4.52 4.19 -13.00
C ALA A 396 3.80 5.47 -13.45
N HIS A 397 4.27 6.15 -14.50
CA HIS A 397 3.72 7.40 -15.03
C HIS A 397 3.67 8.57 -14.03
N GLY A 398 4.50 8.57 -13.00
CA GLY A 398 4.56 9.61 -11.98
C GLY A 398 4.79 11.01 -12.55
N ARG A 399 4.06 12.01 -12.04
CA ARG A 399 4.17 13.44 -12.44
C ARG A 399 4.42 14.36 -11.26
N THR A 400 4.15 13.88 -10.03
CA THR A 400 4.30 14.64 -8.80
C THR A 400 5.36 14.00 -7.90
N LEU A 401 5.93 14.75 -6.95
CA LEU A 401 6.91 14.22 -6.00
C LEU A 401 6.35 13.03 -5.17
N PRO A 402 5.13 13.12 -4.60
CA PRO A 402 4.55 11.95 -3.93
C PRO A 402 4.37 10.74 -4.85
N ALA A 403 4.09 10.97 -6.15
CA ALA A 403 3.99 9.89 -7.12
C ALA A 403 5.35 9.22 -7.39
N PHE A 404 6.46 9.94 -7.28
CA PHE A 404 7.80 9.35 -7.41
C PHE A 404 8.12 8.42 -6.24
N VAL A 405 7.79 8.83 -5.01
CA VAL A 405 7.92 7.97 -3.82
C VAL A 405 7.04 6.73 -3.95
N ALA A 406 5.77 6.92 -4.35
CA ALA A 406 4.84 5.82 -4.59
C ALA A 406 5.31 4.88 -5.71
N ALA A 407 5.95 5.40 -6.77
CA ALA A 407 6.55 4.60 -7.84
C ALA A 407 7.72 3.74 -7.31
N GLY A 408 8.55 4.28 -6.41
CA GLY A 408 9.63 3.54 -5.76
C GLY A 408 9.11 2.36 -4.95
N VAL A 409 8.04 2.56 -4.19
CA VAL A 409 7.38 1.51 -3.41
C VAL A 409 6.63 0.51 -4.30
N ALA A 410 6.08 0.98 -5.43
CA ALA A 410 5.34 0.14 -6.36
C ALA A 410 6.22 -0.95 -7.00
N TRP A 411 7.52 -0.75 -7.20
CA TRP A 411 8.38 -1.77 -7.81
C TRP A 411 8.47 -3.06 -6.98
N PRO A 412 8.86 -3.06 -5.70
CA PRO A 412 8.85 -4.29 -4.91
C PRO A 412 7.43 -4.87 -4.77
N LEU A 413 6.41 -4.02 -4.68
CA LEU A 413 5.02 -4.47 -4.65
C LEU A 413 4.57 -5.12 -5.97
N ALA A 414 5.18 -4.76 -7.10
CA ALA A 414 4.91 -5.38 -8.40
C ALA A 414 5.25 -6.88 -8.41
N ALA A 415 6.23 -7.31 -7.62
CA ALA A 415 6.56 -8.73 -7.48
C ALA A 415 5.38 -9.52 -6.90
N LEU A 416 4.71 -8.97 -5.88
CA LEU A 416 3.52 -9.59 -5.27
C LEU A 416 2.29 -9.45 -6.17
N ARG A 417 2.02 -8.23 -6.66
CA ARG A 417 0.85 -7.95 -7.51
C ARG A 417 0.89 -8.71 -8.85
N GLY A 418 2.08 -9.00 -9.35
CA GLY A 418 2.31 -9.73 -10.60
C GLY A 418 2.12 -11.25 -10.51
N LEU A 419 2.00 -11.85 -9.30
CA LEU A 419 1.88 -13.30 -9.14
C LEU A 419 0.68 -13.92 -9.90
N PRO A 420 -0.54 -13.34 -9.87
CA PRO A 420 -1.66 -13.86 -10.66
C PRO A 420 -1.41 -13.77 -12.17
N TRP A 421 -0.76 -12.70 -12.63
CA TRP A 421 -0.39 -12.56 -14.04
C TRP A 421 0.68 -13.57 -14.45
N LEU A 422 1.67 -13.83 -13.61
CA LEU A 422 2.67 -14.88 -13.82
C LEU A 422 1.98 -16.25 -13.93
N GLY A 423 1.03 -16.55 -13.03
CA GLY A 423 0.23 -17.78 -13.10
C GLY A 423 -0.53 -17.90 -14.42
N ARG A 424 -1.21 -16.84 -14.89
CA ARG A 424 -1.89 -16.79 -16.19
C ARG A 424 -0.91 -16.98 -17.36
N SER A 425 0.28 -16.38 -17.26
CA SER A 425 1.32 -16.48 -18.29
C SER A 425 1.85 -17.91 -18.44
N LEU A 426 2.02 -18.62 -17.35
CA LEU A 426 2.44 -20.02 -17.35
C LEU A 426 1.34 -20.97 -17.85
N GLN A 427 0.06 -20.65 -17.62
CA GLN A 427 -1.08 -21.44 -18.09
C GLN A 427 -1.27 -21.43 -19.63
N THR A 428 -0.67 -20.47 -20.34
CA THR A 428 -0.72 -20.42 -21.81
C THR A 428 0.05 -21.56 -22.49
N VAL A 429 0.90 -22.29 -21.75
CA VAL A 429 1.55 -23.51 -22.22
C VAL A 429 0.55 -24.66 -22.13
N GLY A 430 -0.09 -24.97 -23.21
CA GLY A 430 -1.11 -26.03 -23.28
C GLY A 430 -0.58 -27.38 -22.77
N GLY A 431 -1.23 -27.94 -21.76
CA GLY A 431 -0.86 -29.21 -21.11
C GLY A 431 -0.51 -29.06 -19.60
N LEU A 432 -0.33 -27.88 -19.07
CA LEU A 432 0.18 -27.62 -17.72
C LEU A 432 -0.83 -27.76 -16.55
N ARG A 433 -2.10 -28.15 -16.78
CA ARG A 433 -3.00 -28.43 -15.65
C ARG A 433 -2.54 -29.64 -14.81
N ALA A 434 -1.90 -30.64 -15.44
CA ALA A 434 -1.25 -31.72 -14.71
C ALA A 434 0.16 -31.37 -14.23
N SER A 435 0.86 -30.45 -14.92
CA SER A 435 2.25 -30.08 -14.63
C SER A 435 2.39 -28.97 -13.59
N ALA A 436 1.38 -28.15 -13.32
CA ALA A 436 1.46 -27.14 -12.27
C ALA A 436 1.61 -27.77 -10.86
N ALA A 437 0.95 -28.92 -10.64
CA ALA A 437 1.17 -29.72 -9.42
C ALA A 437 2.58 -30.32 -9.43
N ALA A 438 3.03 -30.87 -10.55
CA ALA A 438 4.37 -31.44 -10.70
C ALA A 438 5.46 -30.37 -10.55
N VAL A 439 5.33 -29.20 -11.20
CA VAL A 439 6.27 -28.08 -11.04
C VAL A 439 6.32 -27.58 -9.60
N ARG A 440 5.16 -27.41 -8.95
CA ARG A 440 5.11 -27.04 -7.53
C ARG A 440 5.77 -28.09 -6.65
N THR A 441 5.53 -29.37 -6.90
CA THR A 441 6.17 -30.47 -6.17
C THR A 441 7.68 -30.49 -6.39
N VAL A 442 8.14 -30.30 -7.63
CA VAL A 442 9.58 -30.21 -7.93
C VAL A 442 10.20 -29.00 -7.25
N VAL A 443 9.58 -27.81 -7.30
CA VAL A 443 10.08 -26.60 -6.64
C VAL A 443 10.18 -26.81 -5.14
N TRP A 444 9.14 -27.31 -4.48
CA TRP A 444 9.19 -27.58 -3.04
C TRP A 444 10.18 -28.70 -2.68
N SER A 445 10.31 -29.72 -3.52
CA SER A 445 11.28 -30.80 -3.30
C SER A 445 12.73 -30.29 -3.44
N VAL A 446 13.01 -29.52 -4.49
CA VAL A 446 14.35 -28.91 -4.69
C VAL A 446 14.67 -27.95 -3.55
N LEU A 447 13.70 -27.10 -3.16
CA LEU A 447 13.89 -26.16 -2.05
C LEU A 447 14.10 -26.90 -0.72
N GLY A 448 13.35 -27.97 -0.47
CA GLY A 448 13.53 -28.84 0.70
C GLY A 448 14.91 -29.48 0.72
N VAL A 449 15.32 -30.10 -0.39
CA VAL A 449 16.65 -30.74 -0.50
C VAL A 449 17.77 -29.73 -0.34
N LEU A 450 17.64 -28.51 -0.91
CA LEU A 450 18.64 -27.46 -0.75
C LEU A 450 18.73 -26.97 0.69
N ILE A 451 17.59 -26.65 1.32
CA ILE A 451 17.57 -26.11 2.69
C ILE A 451 18.10 -27.17 3.67
N PHE A 452 17.53 -28.37 3.65
CA PHE A 452 17.93 -29.42 4.60
C PHE A 452 19.30 -30.00 4.25
N GLY A 453 19.65 -30.13 2.96
CA GLY A 453 20.97 -30.57 2.53
C GLY A 453 22.08 -29.65 2.97
N LEU A 454 21.91 -28.32 2.79
CA LEU A 454 22.85 -27.31 3.28
C LEU A 454 22.93 -27.28 4.82
N LEU A 455 21.78 -27.39 5.50
CA LEU A 455 21.73 -27.40 6.96
C LEU A 455 22.45 -28.60 7.52
N PHE A 456 22.24 -29.80 6.98
CA PHE A 456 22.93 -31.02 7.43
C PHE A 456 24.42 -31.02 7.03
N ALA A 457 24.76 -30.54 5.84
CA ALA A 457 26.15 -30.40 5.43
C ALA A 457 26.93 -29.38 6.26
N SER A 458 26.26 -28.36 6.81
CA SER A 458 26.88 -27.42 7.75
C SER A 458 27.00 -27.97 9.17
N ALA A 459 26.14 -28.92 9.57
CA ALA A 459 26.09 -29.48 10.91
C ALA A 459 26.97 -30.71 11.07
N ASP A 460 27.18 -31.52 10.02
CA ASP A 460 27.90 -32.80 10.09
C ASP A 460 28.91 -32.95 8.95
N ALA A 461 30.19 -33.09 9.31
CA ALA A 461 31.31 -33.21 8.37
C ALA A 461 31.25 -34.55 7.56
N ILE A 462 30.71 -35.62 8.11
CA ILE A 462 30.59 -36.93 7.43
C ILE A 462 29.49 -36.82 6.36
N PHE A 463 28.38 -36.18 6.71
CA PHE A 463 27.29 -35.89 5.74
C PHE A 463 27.79 -35.00 4.59
N LYS A 464 28.60 -33.99 4.89
CA LYS A 464 29.19 -33.10 3.89
C LYS A 464 30.06 -33.88 2.89
N GLU A 465 30.89 -34.82 3.40
CA GLU A 465 31.77 -35.67 2.56
C GLU A 465 30.97 -36.64 1.68
N TRP A 466 29.92 -37.26 2.27
CA TRP A 466 29.02 -38.13 1.48
C TRP A 466 28.20 -37.36 0.45
N ALA A 467 27.69 -36.21 0.81
CA ALA A 467 26.97 -35.37 -0.14
C ALA A 467 27.87 -34.93 -1.32
N GLY A 468 29.16 -34.64 -1.04
CA GLY A 468 30.16 -34.33 -2.06
C GLY A 468 30.50 -35.52 -2.98
N THR A 469 30.29 -36.75 -2.51
CA THR A 469 30.53 -37.98 -3.34
C THR A 469 29.32 -38.28 -4.25
N ILE A 470 28.11 -37.90 -3.84
CA ILE A 470 26.86 -38.14 -4.58
C ILE A 470 26.56 -37.03 -5.58
N VAL A 471 26.92 -35.82 -5.22
CA VAL A 471 26.80 -34.64 -6.12
C VAL A 471 28.13 -34.53 -6.85
N PRO A 472 28.19 -34.75 -8.20
CA PRO A 472 29.43 -34.53 -8.96
C PRO A 472 29.95 -33.12 -8.66
N ASP A 473 31.30 -32.90 -8.76
CA ASP A 473 31.99 -31.62 -8.52
C ASP A 473 31.40 -30.42 -9.29
N LEU A 474 30.11 -30.21 -9.10
CA LEU A 474 29.49 -28.91 -9.27
C LEU A 474 30.01 -28.10 -8.10
N GLU A 475 30.81 -27.07 -8.38
CA GLU A 475 31.12 -26.01 -7.40
C GLU A 475 29.80 -25.51 -6.83
N LEU A 476 29.27 -26.19 -5.78
CA LEU A 476 27.94 -25.98 -5.23
C LEU A 476 27.76 -24.50 -4.86
N ASP A 477 28.83 -23.85 -4.39
CA ASP A 477 28.82 -22.44 -4.05
C ASP A 477 28.56 -21.56 -5.28
N SER A 478 29.16 -21.89 -6.42
CA SER A 478 28.93 -21.14 -7.68
C SER A 478 27.57 -21.43 -8.27
N PHE A 479 27.05 -22.66 -8.16
CA PHE A 479 25.69 -23.01 -8.64
C PHE A 479 24.59 -22.32 -7.83
N VAL A 480 24.68 -22.36 -6.50
CA VAL A 480 23.70 -21.70 -5.62
C VAL A 480 23.69 -20.19 -5.87
N LEU A 481 24.88 -19.57 -5.95
CA LEU A 481 24.99 -18.16 -6.24
C LEU A 481 24.38 -17.82 -7.61
N ARG A 482 24.67 -18.61 -8.65
CA ARG A 482 24.12 -18.40 -10.00
C ARG A 482 22.62 -18.60 -10.05
N ALA A 483 22.08 -19.60 -9.36
CA ALA A 483 20.65 -19.81 -9.24
C ALA A 483 19.96 -18.63 -8.52
N PHE A 484 20.56 -18.16 -7.44
CA PHE A 484 20.08 -16.99 -6.69
C PHE A 484 20.09 -15.72 -7.57
N ILE A 485 21.16 -15.46 -8.31
CA ILE A 485 21.27 -14.33 -9.24
C ILE A 485 20.21 -14.47 -10.36
N THR A 486 20.02 -15.67 -10.92
CA THR A 486 19.01 -15.91 -11.97
C THR A 486 17.62 -15.54 -11.49
N VAL A 487 17.22 -16.03 -10.32
CA VAL A 487 15.89 -15.78 -9.75
C VAL A 487 15.77 -14.33 -9.27
N GLY A 488 16.80 -13.79 -8.64
CA GLY A 488 16.82 -12.41 -8.14
C GLY A 488 16.71 -11.38 -9.25
N VAL A 489 17.65 -11.41 -10.20
CA VAL A 489 17.67 -10.47 -11.34
C VAL A 489 16.46 -10.70 -12.25
N GLY A 490 16.17 -11.96 -12.61
CA GLY A 490 15.00 -12.31 -13.41
C GLY A 490 13.69 -11.86 -12.75
N GLY A 491 13.57 -12.03 -11.44
CA GLY A 491 12.43 -11.58 -10.64
C GLY A 491 12.27 -10.05 -10.60
N VAL A 492 13.37 -9.31 -10.42
CA VAL A 492 13.39 -7.84 -10.45
C VAL A 492 12.97 -7.32 -11.82
N VAL A 493 13.50 -7.89 -12.90
CA VAL A 493 13.14 -7.52 -14.27
C VAL A 493 11.68 -7.89 -14.58
N LEU A 494 11.20 -9.03 -14.08
CA LEU A 494 9.81 -9.47 -14.22
C LEU A 494 8.84 -8.51 -13.50
N ALA A 495 9.17 -8.10 -12.28
CA ALA A 495 8.40 -7.12 -11.52
C ALA A 495 8.32 -5.77 -12.24
N ALA A 496 9.46 -5.27 -12.76
CA ALA A 496 9.50 -4.04 -13.55
C ALA A 496 8.71 -4.16 -14.86
N THR A 497 8.78 -5.32 -15.53
CA THR A 497 8.02 -5.60 -16.76
C THR A 497 6.52 -5.60 -16.47
N TYR A 498 6.08 -6.24 -15.39
CA TYR A 498 4.68 -6.21 -14.96
C TYR A 498 4.22 -4.78 -14.58
N LEU A 499 5.07 -4.01 -13.88
CA LEU A 499 4.81 -2.61 -13.57
C LEU A 499 4.57 -1.77 -14.84
N GLY A 500 5.37 -2.01 -15.88
CA GLY A 500 5.20 -1.36 -17.19
C GLY A 500 3.97 -1.80 -17.97
N LEU A 501 3.47 -3.02 -17.73
CA LEU A 501 2.22 -3.54 -18.34
C LEU A 501 0.96 -3.09 -17.60
N ASN A 502 1.04 -2.98 -16.28
CA ASN A 502 -0.05 -2.60 -15.40
C ASN A 502 0.42 -1.53 -14.38
N PRO A 503 0.55 -0.26 -14.78
CA PRO A 503 1.02 0.78 -13.89
C PRO A 503 -0.01 1.09 -12.78
N PRO A 504 0.43 1.28 -11.52
CA PRO A 504 -0.43 1.69 -10.42
C PRO A 504 -0.91 3.13 -10.55
N ASN A 505 -1.99 3.47 -9.85
CA ASN A 505 -2.49 4.83 -9.75
C ASN A 505 -1.67 5.63 -8.71
N VAL A 506 -0.42 5.98 -9.06
CA VAL A 506 0.51 6.68 -8.15
C VAL A 506 0.17 8.15 -7.92
N GLU A 507 -0.61 8.76 -8.82
CA GLU A 507 -0.98 10.17 -8.63
C GLU A 507 -1.93 10.32 -7.46
N PRO A 508 -1.60 11.14 -6.45
CA PRO A 508 -2.47 11.35 -5.32
C PRO A 508 -3.80 11.94 -5.81
N GLN A 509 -4.88 11.24 -5.52
CA GLN A 509 -6.24 11.71 -5.81
C GLN A 509 -6.63 12.83 -4.83
N THR A 510 -5.78 13.84 -4.68
CA THR A 510 -6.10 15.00 -3.87
C THR A 510 -7.10 15.86 -4.63
N GLY A 511 -8.28 16.03 -4.05
CA GLY A 511 -9.24 17.02 -4.56
C GLY A 511 -8.60 18.42 -4.63
N PRO A 512 -9.19 19.36 -5.37
CA PRO A 512 -8.68 20.71 -5.44
C PRO A 512 -8.57 21.27 -4.02
N VAL A 513 -7.34 21.64 -3.62
CA VAL A 513 -7.12 22.29 -2.33
C VAL A 513 -7.90 23.60 -2.37
N ARG A 514 -8.81 23.79 -1.43
CA ARG A 514 -9.54 25.08 -1.32
C ARG A 514 -8.51 26.17 -1.04
N PRO A 515 -8.43 27.22 -1.87
CA PRO A 515 -7.56 28.35 -1.58
C PRO A 515 -8.01 29.00 -0.26
N VAL A 516 -7.06 29.57 0.48
CA VAL A 516 -7.39 30.29 1.71
C VAL A 516 -8.23 31.51 1.43
N ALA A 517 -9.16 31.83 2.33
CA ALA A 517 -10.11 32.91 2.13
C ALA A 517 -9.45 34.29 2.17
N ARG A 518 -8.37 34.43 2.96
CA ARG A 518 -7.73 35.73 3.18
C ARG A 518 -6.27 35.70 2.72
N ARG A 519 -5.86 36.72 1.98
CA ARG A 519 -4.52 36.83 1.38
C ARG A 519 -3.40 36.77 2.40
N TYR A 520 -3.55 37.34 3.58
CA TYR A 520 -2.49 37.35 4.59
C TYR A 520 -2.16 35.96 5.17
N GLU A 521 -3.08 34.99 5.09
CA GLU A 521 -2.88 33.66 5.66
C GLU A 521 -1.73 32.89 4.98
N TRP A 522 -1.49 33.11 3.71
CA TRP A 522 -0.37 32.51 2.99
C TRP A 522 0.79 33.49 2.76
N LEU A 523 0.48 34.79 2.59
CA LEU A 523 1.46 35.83 2.24
C LEU A 523 2.33 36.23 3.45
N ALA A 524 1.74 36.39 4.63
CA ALA A 524 2.50 36.80 5.82
C ALA A 524 3.60 35.83 6.20
N PRO A 525 3.39 34.49 6.24
CA PRO A 525 4.48 33.53 6.46
C PRO A 525 5.58 33.62 5.40
N VAL A 526 5.24 33.81 4.13
CA VAL A 526 6.24 33.93 3.06
C VAL A 526 7.08 35.19 3.23
N LEU A 527 6.45 36.36 3.46
CA LEU A 527 7.16 37.61 3.68
C LEU A 527 8.05 37.58 4.94
N LEU A 528 7.63 36.84 5.99
CA LEU A 528 8.46 36.66 7.18
C LEU A 528 9.70 35.81 6.86
N VAL A 529 9.56 34.76 6.05
CA VAL A 529 10.70 33.97 5.56
C VAL A 529 11.60 34.82 4.67
N ASP A 530 11.05 35.62 3.76
CA ASP A 530 11.82 36.56 2.93
C ASP A 530 12.64 37.52 3.82
N ALA A 531 12.04 38.07 4.88
CA ALA A 531 12.72 38.97 5.81
C ALA A 531 13.88 38.25 6.53
N VAL A 532 13.69 37.00 6.98
CA VAL A 532 14.76 36.19 7.61
C VAL A 532 15.91 35.97 6.59
N PHE A 533 15.59 35.64 5.35
CA PHE A 533 16.62 35.45 4.31
C PHE A 533 17.39 36.76 4.02
N LEU A 534 16.70 37.90 3.96
CA LEU A 534 17.34 39.20 3.78
C LEU A 534 18.30 39.54 4.92
N VAL A 535 17.89 39.32 6.18
CA VAL A 535 18.75 39.52 7.35
C VAL A 535 19.96 38.59 7.31
N PHE A 536 19.73 37.33 6.95
CA PHE A 536 20.81 36.35 6.82
C PHE A 536 21.82 36.73 5.71
N ILE A 537 21.34 37.12 4.53
CA ILE A 537 22.22 37.58 3.42
C ILE A 537 22.97 38.86 3.81
N ALA A 538 22.33 39.80 4.49
CA ALA A 538 23.00 41.00 5.03
C ALA A 538 24.10 40.62 6.00
N ALA A 539 23.85 39.70 6.93
CA ALA A 539 24.88 39.21 7.86
C ALA A 539 26.04 38.51 7.11
N GLN A 540 25.75 37.72 6.08
CA GLN A 540 26.79 37.12 5.26
C GLN A 540 27.63 38.15 4.47
N ALA A 541 26.97 39.17 3.96
CA ALA A 541 27.66 40.26 3.24
C ALA A 541 28.64 40.97 4.19
N THR A 542 28.24 41.25 5.46
CA THR A 542 29.14 41.85 6.41
C THR A 542 30.35 40.98 6.75
N ALA A 543 30.15 39.63 6.82
CA ALA A 543 31.22 38.68 7.03
C ALA A 543 32.20 38.60 5.83
N SER A 544 31.64 38.62 4.62
CA SER A 544 32.47 38.54 3.37
C SER A 544 33.22 39.82 3.07
N PHE A 545 32.64 40.99 3.33
CA PHE A 545 33.27 42.29 3.07
C PHE A 545 34.07 42.82 4.28
N GLY A 546 33.84 42.33 5.50
CA GLY A 546 34.53 42.75 6.72
C GLY A 546 35.99 42.25 6.85
N GLY A 547 36.41 41.32 6.05
CA GLY A 547 37.76 40.76 6.04
C GLY A 547 38.05 39.75 7.16
N HIS A 548 39.22 39.11 7.10
CA HIS A 548 39.66 38.05 8.04
C HIS A 548 39.71 38.52 9.49
N GLU A 549 40.27 39.72 9.73
CA GLU A 549 40.38 40.29 11.08
C GLU A 549 39.04 40.60 11.76
N TYR A 550 38.03 41.03 11.00
CA TYR A 550 36.69 41.29 11.50
C TYR A 550 36.00 40.01 11.96
N LEU A 551 36.16 38.96 11.19
CA LEU A 551 35.55 37.67 11.43
C LEU A 551 36.17 36.98 12.66
N GLU A 552 37.49 36.96 12.76
CA GLU A 552 38.22 36.40 13.89
C GLU A 552 37.91 37.14 15.21
N ARG A 553 37.75 38.47 15.11
CA ARG A 553 37.41 39.32 16.30
C ARG A 553 36.00 39.04 16.83
N ILE A 554 35.02 38.74 15.97
CA ILE A 554 33.62 38.56 16.38
C ILE A 554 33.32 37.12 16.75
N THR A 555 33.84 36.15 15.96
CA THR A 555 33.48 34.75 16.10
C THR A 555 34.54 33.90 16.79
N GLY A 556 35.79 34.38 16.84
CA GLY A 556 36.95 33.62 17.34
C GLY A 556 37.36 32.45 16.45
N LEU A 557 36.78 32.33 15.23
CA LEU A 557 37.01 31.24 14.27
C LEU A 557 37.88 31.72 13.12
N THR A 558 38.69 30.81 12.61
CA THR A 558 39.38 31.07 11.33
C THR A 558 38.33 31.12 10.20
N TYR A 559 38.68 31.78 9.09
CA TYR A 559 37.76 31.89 7.95
C TYR A 559 37.32 30.53 7.42
N ALA A 560 38.22 29.55 7.39
CA ALA A 560 37.93 28.20 6.93
C ALA A 560 37.01 27.42 7.89
N GLU A 561 37.15 27.59 9.22
CA GLU A 561 36.23 26.99 10.20
C GLU A 561 34.85 27.62 10.14
N TYR A 562 34.77 28.95 9.98
CA TYR A 562 33.50 29.65 9.80
C TYR A 562 32.74 29.16 8.55
N VAL A 563 33.47 28.95 7.44
CA VAL A 563 32.90 28.49 6.18
C VAL A 563 32.38 27.04 6.29
N HIS A 564 33.08 26.20 7.06
CA HIS A 564 32.66 24.81 7.29
C HIS A 564 31.37 24.73 8.14
N GLN A 565 31.24 25.65 9.12
CA GLN A 565 30.05 25.66 9.95
C GLN A 565 28.83 26.15 9.15
N GLY A 566 27.76 25.36 9.15
CA GLY A 566 26.46 25.77 8.62
C GLY A 566 26.17 25.35 7.17
N PHE A 567 27.08 24.68 6.47
CA PHE A 567 26.83 24.27 5.09
C PHE A 567 25.58 23.34 4.97
N GLY A 568 25.49 22.29 5.78
CA GLY A 568 24.35 21.37 5.79
C GLY A 568 23.03 22.09 6.11
N GLN A 569 23.07 23.13 6.96
CA GLN A 569 21.91 23.96 7.29
C GLN A 569 21.42 24.78 6.08
N LEU A 570 22.34 25.26 5.23
CA LEU A 570 21.99 25.99 4.00
C LEU A 570 21.30 25.10 2.98
N THR A 571 21.80 23.88 2.79
CA THR A 571 21.16 22.87 1.95
C THR A 571 19.74 22.51 2.44
N VAL A 572 19.58 22.31 3.75
CA VAL A 572 18.27 22.08 4.36
C VAL A 572 17.37 23.31 4.19
N ALA A 573 17.88 24.53 4.36
CA ALA A 573 17.12 25.75 4.15
C ALA A 573 16.62 25.87 2.71
N THR A 574 17.45 25.53 1.71
CA THR A 574 17.07 25.49 0.30
C THR A 574 15.95 24.47 0.06
N ALA A 575 16.05 23.26 0.59
CA ALA A 575 15.00 22.25 0.50
C ALA A 575 13.68 22.69 1.18
N LEU A 576 13.75 23.27 2.37
CA LEU A 576 12.59 23.82 3.06
C LEU A 576 11.94 24.98 2.30
N THR A 577 12.73 25.80 1.62
CA THR A 577 12.20 26.86 0.76
C THR A 577 11.35 26.31 -0.36
N LEU A 578 11.79 25.23 -1.03
CA LEU A 578 11.00 24.56 -2.05
C LEU A 578 9.67 24.05 -1.49
N LEU A 579 9.65 23.57 -0.25
CA LEU A 579 8.43 23.15 0.44
C LEU A 579 7.50 24.34 0.73
N VAL A 580 8.04 25.46 1.21
CA VAL A 580 7.28 26.71 1.47
C VAL A 580 6.68 27.25 0.18
N VAL A 581 7.46 27.31 -0.90
CA VAL A 581 6.98 27.73 -2.24
C VAL A 581 5.87 26.81 -2.74
N TRP A 582 6.03 25.49 -2.60
CA TRP A 582 5.01 24.51 -2.97
C TRP A 582 3.72 24.70 -2.16
N ALA A 583 3.82 24.84 -0.84
CA ALA A 583 2.68 25.01 0.05
C ALA A 583 1.92 26.32 -0.22
N ALA A 584 2.66 27.41 -0.35
CA ALA A 584 2.10 28.74 -0.64
C ALA A 584 1.44 28.77 -2.03
N ALA A 585 2.12 28.28 -3.06
CA ALA A 585 1.57 28.20 -4.41
C ALA A 585 0.28 27.35 -4.50
N ARG A 586 0.14 26.34 -3.62
CA ARG A 586 -1.03 25.47 -3.57
C ARG A 586 -2.22 26.09 -2.85
N LYS A 587 -1.98 26.95 -1.84
CA LYS A 587 -3.01 27.58 -1.01
C LYS A 587 -3.41 28.98 -1.49
N ALA A 588 -2.54 29.66 -2.24
CA ALA A 588 -2.79 31.04 -2.70
C ALA A 588 -3.99 31.11 -3.65
N PRO A 589 -4.94 32.05 -3.44
CA PRO A 589 -5.99 32.35 -4.40
C PRO A 589 -5.40 32.94 -5.69
N ARG A 590 -6.04 32.68 -6.82
CA ARG A 590 -5.63 33.16 -8.17
C ARG A 590 -6.78 33.81 -8.88
N THR A 591 -7.69 34.45 -8.14
CA THR A 591 -8.95 34.98 -8.67
C THR A 591 -8.78 36.34 -9.27
N THR A 592 -7.85 37.16 -8.79
CA THR A 592 -7.60 38.53 -9.28
C THR A 592 -6.19 38.68 -9.82
N ALA A 593 -5.97 39.66 -10.71
CA ALA A 593 -4.64 40.02 -11.19
C ALA A 593 -3.68 40.40 -10.03
N ALA A 594 -4.22 41.05 -9.01
CA ALA A 594 -3.46 41.40 -7.82
C ALA A 594 -3.01 40.17 -7.02
N ASP A 595 -3.82 39.10 -6.92
CA ASP A 595 -3.42 37.86 -6.27
C ASP A 595 -2.26 37.18 -7.00
N VAL A 596 -2.32 37.15 -8.33
CA VAL A 596 -1.26 36.62 -9.18
C VAL A 596 0.02 37.44 -9.07
N ALA A 597 -0.10 38.79 -9.02
CA ALA A 597 1.06 39.67 -8.87
C ALA A 597 1.76 39.48 -7.51
N TRP A 598 1.00 39.41 -6.41
CA TRP A 598 1.55 39.14 -5.10
C TRP A 598 2.19 37.74 -5.02
N LEU A 599 1.55 36.72 -5.60
CA LEU A 599 2.10 35.36 -5.65
C LEU A 599 3.44 35.31 -6.39
N ARG A 600 3.50 35.94 -7.58
CA ARG A 600 4.75 35.98 -8.36
C ARG A 600 5.83 36.82 -7.68
N GLY A 601 5.45 37.97 -7.09
CA GLY A 601 6.40 38.87 -6.43
C GLY A 601 7.03 38.25 -5.20
N SER A 602 6.21 37.75 -4.25
CA SER A 602 6.71 37.20 -3.00
C SER A 602 7.48 35.87 -3.22
N LEU A 603 6.89 34.89 -3.94
CA LEU A 603 7.60 33.65 -4.21
C LEU A 603 8.79 33.82 -5.15
N GLY A 604 8.71 34.78 -6.09
CA GLY A 604 9.84 35.13 -6.95
C GLY A 604 11.00 35.72 -6.13
N LEU A 605 10.69 36.62 -5.19
CA LEU A 605 11.69 37.18 -4.27
C LEU A 605 12.35 36.06 -3.44
N LEU A 606 11.52 35.18 -2.84
CA LEU A 606 12.02 34.04 -2.05
C LEU A 606 12.96 33.15 -2.89
N CYS A 607 12.61 32.86 -4.14
CA CYS A 607 13.45 32.07 -5.04
C CYS A 607 14.78 32.79 -5.36
N VAL A 608 14.78 34.11 -5.60
CA VAL A 608 15.98 34.89 -5.84
C VAL A 608 16.89 34.86 -4.61
N LEU A 609 16.34 35.10 -3.41
CA LEU A 609 17.09 35.04 -2.16
C LEU A 609 17.69 33.63 -1.94
N THR A 610 16.93 32.60 -2.26
CA THR A 610 17.42 31.20 -2.18
C THR A 610 18.56 30.96 -3.17
N LEU A 611 18.52 31.48 -4.38
CA LEU A 611 19.63 31.37 -5.32
C LEU A 611 20.90 32.08 -4.82
N VAL A 612 20.76 33.21 -4.12
CA VAL A 612 21.89 33.87 -3.47
C VAL A 612 22.48 33.00 -2.37
N VAL A 613 21.63 32.32 -1.59
CA VAL A 613 22.08 31.36 -0.56
C VAL A 613 22.80 30.17 -1.18
N VAL A 614 22.26 29.59 -2.27
CA VAL A 614 22.90 28.51 -3.02
C VAL A 614 24.28 28.94 -3.56
N ALA A 615 24.36 30.12 -4.17
CA ALA A 615 25.64 30.65 -4.67
C ALA A 615 26.64 30.86 -3.52
N SER A 616 26.17 31.35 -2.36
CA SER A 616 26.99 31.50 -1.15
C SER A 616 27.46 30.14 -0.62
N ALA A 617 26.61 29.10 -0.64
CA ALA A 617 26.95 27.76 -0.20
C ALA A 617 28.05 27.15 -1.10
N LEU A 618 27.89 27.24 -2.44
CA LEU A 618 28.91 26.79 -3.41
C LEU A 618 30.23 27.52 -3.25
N TYR A 619 30.20 28.86 -3.06
CA TYR A 619 31.39 29.64 -2.80
C TYR A 619 32.11 29.20 -1.52
N ARG A 620 31.37 29.00 -0.45
CA ARG A 620 31.90 28.49 0.83
C ARG A 620 32.52 27.11 0.68
N MET A 621 31.86 26.19 -0.03
CA MET A 621 32.41 24.86 -0.28
C MET A 621 33.71 24.93 -1.09
N HIS A 622 33.79 25.80 -2.10
CA HIS A 622 34.99 26.01 -2.86
C HIS A 622 36.18 26.48 -2.01
N VAL A 623 35.98 27.53 -1.16
CA VAL A 623 37.00 28.01 -0.22
C VAL A 623 37.42 26.92 0.77
N TYR A 624 36.48 26.12 1.23
CA TYR A 624 36.74 25.00 2.12
C TYR A 624 37.58 23.90 1.44
N GLN A 625 37.26 23.59 0.19
CA GLN A 625 38.04 22.63 -0.62
C GLN A 625 39.47 23.10 -0.90
N GLU A 626 39.66 24.38 -1.17
CA GLU A 626 40.99 24.96 -1.32
C GLU A 626 41.80 24.85 -0.01
N ALA A 627 41.16 25.09 1.15
CA ALA A 627 41.83 25.01 2.45
C ALA A 627 42.15 23.59 2.90
N TYR A 628 41.22 22.64 2.71
CA TYR A 628 41.29 21.29 3.28
C TYR A 628 41.37 20.15 2.25
N GLY A 629 41.44 20.47 0.96
CA GLY A 629 41.52 19.51 -0.15
C GLY A 629 40.15 19.08 -0.68
N PHE A 630 40.14 18.49 -1.84
CA PHE A 630 38.97 17.99 -2.56
C PHE A 630 38.72 16.53 -2.19
N THR A 631 37.43 16.18 -2.01
CA THR A 631 36.99 14.81 -1.73
C THR A 631 35.73 14.46 -2.54
N GLU A 632 35.46 13.16 -2.74
CA GLU A 632 34.32 12.63 -3.44
C GLU A 632 33.00 13.18 -2.89
N LEU A 633 32.85 13.14 -1.53
CA LEU A 633 31.65 13.63 -0.86
C LEU A 633 31.44 15.14 -1.09
N ARG A 634 32.53 15.95 -1.03
CA ARG A 634 32.43 17.42 -1.26
C ARG A 634 32.01 17.72 -2.68
N LEU A 635 32.60 17.01 -3.65
CA LEU A 635 32.25 17.17 -5.06
C LEU A 635 30.80 16.75 -5.35
N LEU A 636 30.33 15.65 -4.74
CA LEU A 636 28.95 15.21 -4.88
C LEU A 636 27.97 16.24 -4.28
N VAL A 637 28.34 16.84 -3.16
CA VAL A 637 27.57 17.89 -2.49
C VAL A 637 27.48 19.14 -3.36
N ASP A 638 28.56 19.56 -4.02
CA ASP A 638 28.55 20.70 -4.96
C ASP A 638 27.60 20.46 -6.15
N VAL A 639 27.63 19.26 -6.71
CA VAL A 639 26.74 18.86 -7.80
C VAL A 639 25.28 18.86 -7.32
N PHE A 640 25.03 18.37 -6.11
CA PHE A 640 23.68 18.35 -5.51
C PHE A 640 23.16 19.77 -5.24
N GLU A 641 23.98 20.65 -4.67
CA GLU A 641 23.61 22.05 -4.40
C GLU A 641 23.38 22.82 -5.71
N GLY A 642 24.24 22.62 -6.72
CA GLY A 642 24.03 23.15 -8.06
C GLY A 642 22.74 22.66 -8.71
N TRP A 643 22.39 21.38 -8.50
CA TRP A 643 21.11 20.84 -8.96
C TRP A 643 19.91 21.48 -8.23
N LEU A 644 19.98 21.69 -6.90
CA LEU A 644 18.95 22.42 -6.16
C LEU A 644 18.77 23.83 -6.72
N GLY A 645 19.85 24.53 -7.05
CA GLY A 645 19.80 25.83 -7.71
C GLY A 645 19.05 25.78 -9.05
N LEU A 646 19.31 24.76 -9.88
CA LEU A 646 18.57 24.55 -11.14
C LEU A 646 17.09 24.25 -10.89
N VAL A 647 16.76 23.51 -9.85
CA VAL A 647 15.35 23.26 -9.46
C VAL A 647 14.66 24.57 -9.06
N VAL A 648 15.33 25.45 -8.30
CA VAL A 648 14.81 26.78 -7.92
C VAL A 648 14.59 27.65 -9.18
N LEU A 649 15.52 27.64 -10.15
CA LEU A 649 15.31 28.32 -11.44
C LEU A 649 14.11 27.73 -12.20
N GLY A 650 13.94 26.41 -12.18
CA GLY A 650 12.77 25.74 -12.75
C GLY A 650 11.45 26.16 -12.06
N VAL A 651 11.47 26.34 -10.74
CA VAL A 651 10.32 26.86 -9.97
C VAL A 651 9.98 28.28 -10.38
N MET A 652 10.99 29.14 -10.56
CA MET A 652 10.79 30.50 -11.06
C MET A 652 10.17 30.50 -12.46
N ALA A 653 10.68 29.68 -13.38
CA ALA A 653 10.12 29.53 -14.71
C ALA A 653 8.66 29.01 -14.68
N ALA A 654 8.36 28.05 -13.81
CA ALA A 654 7.00 27.57 -13.59
C ALA A 654 6.08 28.66 -13.01
N GLY A 655 6.60 29.54 -12.15
CA GLY A 655 5.91 30.70 -11.59
C GLY A 655 5.49 31.74 -12.65
N LEU A 656 6.29 31.93 -13.70
CA LEU A 656 5.94 32.80 -14.82
C LEU A 656 4.67 32.33 -15.58
N THR A 657 4.54 31.02 -15.76
CA THR A 657 3.42 30.42 -16.50
C THR A 657 2.29 29.92 -15.59
N LEU A 658 2.53 29.82 -14.28
CA LEU A 658 1.67 29.15 -13.27
C LEU A 658 1.36 27.68 -13.61
N LYS A 659 2.20 27.03 -14.41
CA LYS A 659 2.10 25.63 -14.81
C LYS A 659 3.32 24.87 -14.32
N ALA A 660 3.18 24.09 -13.25
CA ALA A 660 4.27 23.37 -12.60
C ALA A 660 4.27 21.85 -12.83
N THR A 661 3.36 21.33 -13.67
CA THR A 661 3.20 19.87 -13.89
C THR A 661 4.41 19.20 -14.55
N TRP A 662 5.25 19.97 -15.25
CA TRP A 662 6.47 19.49 -15.89
C TRP A 662 7.68 19.46 -14.93
N LEU A 663 7.63 20.27 -13.87
CA LEU A 663 8.78 20.56 -13.01
C LEU A 663 9.38 19.31 -12.32
N PRO A 664 8.61 18.40 -11.69
CA PRO A 664 9.21 17.23 -11.05
C PRO A 664 9.97 16.33 -12.03
N ARG A 665 9.38 16.12 -13.22
CA ARG A 665 10.05 15.34 -14.28
C ARG A 665 11.29 16.02 -14.82
N ALA A 666 11.25 17.34 -15.00
CA ALA A 666 12.40 18.12 -15.42
C ALA A 666 13.51 18.08 -14.36
N ALA A 667 13.16 18.20 -13.07
CA ALA A 667 14.13 18.10 -11.98
C ALA A 667 14.84 16.72 -11.98
N LEU A 668 14.10 15.63 -12.18
CA LEU A 668 14.67 14.29 -12.26
C LEU A 668 15.60 14.13 -13.50
N LEU A 669 15.18 14.64 -14.67
CA LEU A 669 16.00 14.58 -15.89
C LEU A 669 17.25 15.45 -15.80
N THR A 670 17.18 16.64 -15.20
CA THR A 670 18.33 17.54 -15.01
C THR A 670 19.30 16.97 -13.98
N GLY A 671 18.82 16.33 -12.91
CA GLY A 671 19.67 15.62 -11.96
C GLY A 671 20.45 14.49 -12.62
N ALA A 672 19.79 13.68 -13.44
CA ALA A 672 20.45 12.63 -14.23
C ALA A 672 21.49 13.19 -15.22
N ALA A 673 21.17 14.30 -15.88
CA ALA A 673 22.11 14.96 -16.82
C ALA A 673 23.34 15.52 -16.09
N LEU A 674 23.18 16.10 -14.89
CA LEU A 674 24.31 16.58 -14.08
C LEU A 674 25.20 15.44 -13.60
N LEU A 675 24.64 14.31 -13.20
CA LEU A 675 25.43 13.13 -12.84
C LEU A 675 26.19 12.55 -14.03
N LEU A 676 25.62 12.57 -15.22
CA LEU A 676 26.36 12.23 -16.45
C LEU A 676 27.48 13.23 -16.71
N GLY A 677 27.25 14.53 -16.48
CA GLY A 677 28.30 15.55 -16.55
C GLY A 677 29.40 15.27 -15.54
N LEU A 678 29.08 14.94 -14.30
CA LEU A 678 30.04 14.55 -13.27
C LEU A 678 30.84 13.31 -13.70
N ALA A 679 30.19 12.26 -14.19
CA ALA A 679 30.88 11.08 -14.69
C ALA A 679 31.79 11.40 -15.89
N ALA A 680 31.40 12.34 -16.75
CA ALA A 680 32.18 12.72 -17.92
C ALA A 680 33.51 13.42 -17.58
N ILE A 681 33.57 14.24 -16.52
CA ILE A 681 34.80 14.96 -16.10
C ILE A 681 35.80 14.07 -15.37
N ASN A 682 35.55 12.78 -15.18
CA ASN A 682 36.36 11.85 -14.42
C ASN A 682 36.68 12.36 -13.00
N PRO A 683 35.71 12.22 -12.05
CA PRO A 683 35.77 12.92 -10.78
C PRO A 683 36.96 12.53 -9.91
N ASP A 684 37.41 11.28 -9.90
CA ASP A 684 38.57 10.87 -9.10
C ASP A 684 39.88 11.41 -9.67
N ALA A 685 40.04 11.40 -10.97
CA ALA A 685 41.17 12.06 -11.61
C ALA A 685 41.17 13.59 -11.39
N TRP A 686 39.96 14.21 -11.44
CA TRP A 686 39.79 15.63 -11.17
C TRP A 686 40.13 15.98 -9.72
N ILE A 687 39.69 15.18 -8.75
CA ILE A 687 40.04 15.31 -7.32
C ILE A 687 41.53 15.15 -7.11
N ALA A 688 42.14 14.11 -7.70
CA ALA A 688 43.56 13.86 -7.59
C ALA A 688 44.37 15.07 -8.14
N GLN A 689 44.04 15.58 -9.33
CA GLN A 689 44.70 16.70 -9.95
C GLN A 689 44.68 17.95 -9.06
N HIS A 690 43.48 18.34 -8.55
CA HIS A 690 43.37 19.53 -7.71
C HIS A 690 44.07 19.39 -6.35
N ASN A 691 44.12 18.19 -5.77
CA ASN A 691 44.90 17.95 -4.55
C ASN A 691 46.39 17.95 -4.80
N VAL A 692 46.87 17.49 -5.97
CA VAL A 692 48.25 17.58 -6.39
C VAL A 692 48.65 19.04 -6.66
N ASP A 693 47.81 19.81 -7.37
CA ASP A 693 48.06 21.25 -7.59
C ASP A 693 48.13 21.99 -6.26
N ARG A 694 47.21 21.71 -5.33
CA ARG A 694 47.22 22.26 -3.96
C ARG A 694 48.49 21.87 -3.20
N TYR A 695 48.99 20.64 -3.33
CA TYR A 695 50.23 20.21 -2.72
C TYR A 695 51.45 21.03 -3.25
N THR A 696 51.49 21.29 -4.54
CA THR A 696 52.59 22.12 -5.13
C THR A 696 52.58 23.56 -4.60
N GLU A 697 51.40 24.11 -4.25
CA GLU A 697 51.23 25.45 -3.73
C GLU A 697 51.45 25.56 -2.21
N THR A 698 50.91 24.60 -1.46
CA THR A 698 50.81 24.69 0.01
C THR A 698 51.67 23.70 0.78
N GLY A 699 52.21 22.68 0.13
CA GLY A 699 52.93 21.57 0.74
C GLY A 699 52.05 20.63 1.57
N LYS A 700 50.73 20.79 1.52
CA LYS A 700 49.74 20.01 2.34
C LYS A 700 48.93 19.07 1.46
N VAL A 701 48.97 17.78 1.79
CA VAL A 701 48.18 16.74 1.11
C VAL A 701 47.86 15.59 2.06
N ASP A 702 46.73 14.96 1.84
CA ASP A 702 46.31 13.70 2.49
C ASP A 702 46.63 12.54 1.55
N TRP A 703 47.83 11.95 1.70
CA TRP A 703 48.28 10.82 0.87
C TRP A 703 47.42 9.59 1.06
N LEU A 704 46.91 9.35 2.30
CA LEU A 704 46.10 8.18 2.58
C LEU A 704 44.75 8.24 1.82
N TYR A 705 44.16 9.44 1.77
CA TYR A 705 42.95 9.67 0.99
C TYR A 705 43.19 9.47 -0.51
N LEU A 706 44.28 10.03 -1.06
CA LEU A 706 44.58 9.90 -2.49
C LEU A 706 44.86 8.45 -2.92
N GLN A 707 45.44 7.63 -2.04
CA GLN A 707 45.65 6.20 -2.30
C GLN A 707 44.33 5.40 -2.30
N GLY A 708 43.28 5.93 -1.69
CA GLY A 708 41.94 5.31 -1.67
C GLY A 708 41.07 5.65 -2.87
N LEU A 709 41.52 6.53 -3.78
CA LEU A 709 40.80 6.83 -5.01
C LEU A 709 40.86 5.65 -6.00
N SER A 710 39.92 5.59 -6.93
CA SER A 710 39.84 4.53 -7.94
C SER A 710 41.01 4.60 -8.94
N ASP A 711 41.19 3.56 -9.75
CA ASP A 711 42.20 3.48 -10.79
C ASP A 711 42.09 4.62 -11.83
N ASP A 712 40.97 5.26 -11.92
CA ASP A 712 40.76 6.48 -12.73
C ASP A 712 41.72 7.64 -12.33
N ALA A 713 42.18 7.68 -11.08
CA ALA A 713 43.15 8.68 -10.59
C ALA A 713 44.63 8.35 -10.87
N VAL A 714 44.96 7.08 -11.16
CA VAL A 714 46.33 6.60 -11.34
C VAL A 714 47.13 7.41 -12.36
N PRO A 715 46.58 7.80 -13.54
CA PRO A 715 47.36 8.60 -14.52
C PRO A 715 47.82 9.94 -13.95
N VAL A 716 47.08 10.55 -13.04
CA VAL A 716 47.41 11.82 -12.39
C VAL A 716 48.44 11.57 -11.29
N LEU A 717 48.23 10.58 -10.44
CA LEU A 717 49.11 10.25 -9.32
C LEU A 717 50.51 9.76 -9.79
N ALA A 718 50.56 9.09 -10.93
CA ALA A 718 51.82 8.66 -11.54
C ALA A 718 52.72 9.82 -12.05
N THR A 719 52.21 11.04 -12.13
CA THR A 719 53.01 12.23 -12.51
C THR A 719 53.76 12.86 -11.34
N LEU A 720 53.49 12.37 -10.12
CA LEU A 720 54.16 12.84 -8.92
C LEU A 720 55.62 12.31 -8.89
N PRO A 721 56.59 13.13 -8.44
CA PRO A 721 58.00 12.73 -8.38
C PRO A 721 58.31 11.63 -7.34
#